data_683f39c207ed201369ac304947a4880e
#
_entry.id   683f39c207ed201369ac304947a4880e
#
_cell.length_a   1.000
_cell.length_b   1.000
_cell.length_c   1.000
_cell.angle_alpha   90.00
_cell.angle_beta   90.00
_cell.angle_gamma   90.00
#
_symmetry.space_group_name_H-M   'P 1'
#
loop_
_entity.id
_entity.type
_entity.pdbx_description
1 polymer ?
#
loop_
_entity_poly.entity_id
_entity_poly.type
_entity_poly.pdbx_seq_one_letter_code
_entity_poly.pdbx_strand_id
1 'polypeptide(L)'
;MHIIETYFECCGFDHTFLQGGTSVYLWNLSRAFAARGHRVSIVTPAHGRLDDLRERYEVEDLPYEDVHTVPVVLDPQVWRGFPAEVSLELRTTAHRIRLDGVDLYFLADAYLDRLPETFYPPYSAKGNDLVFFKPLVFQVDSVRFLRTWFGDEKALVHAHEPYYHYLLPAALRDDPSKLVVSNVQSNMPITKKVYGPKVRRLLDELGVDVPLPAPDTADALPAAIRQYQQLTHLHYDYPADHLAVYELTAEHADLIDFLSEGQLDFYASFRDTPFEQLFARLPIADVVRRNAHKMFVGGCAISDEWLAWDPADVDREKVLGGLGLDPALPTFFHNARYAVHHKGQVELLRAVDRVLSDGLAANFVVRCISADGIDDPFFHEIARRHTGRLHLEWERVDERSVFAYAASADFCLFPSKFEMDTFLIAQGEAMTAGAVPIATDQRGMAHFRHADAPGTATGFAVNRSFAEDDELLTAALTARVKEAVALWTDDPGHYRELARRSAAVARAFTWEHCADLHLAAFTRLWRGEPARLPAERALRHGWTELLPDELLTVDAAVEHGDLAAYERLAPLDDGAARRFFDAAWLRADFATCEQTIRRRPDAVPAEDVTRLRARLALLPDGALRYRLAHADRVELVLPAPPDAQGRARPEVRPLTRTAPGEFAGPAPERPGAWLLLTLSSGRVTWDEVRHG
;
A
#
# COMPACT_ATOMS: atom_id res chain seq x y z
N MET A 1 3.19 -24.19 -1.55
CA MET A 1 2.21 -23.63 -2.50
C MET A 1 2.94 -23.20 -3.75
N HIS A 2 2.26 -23.10 -4.88
CA HIS A 2 2.74 -22.33 -6.01
C HIS A 2 2.13 -20.94 -5.95
N ILE A 3 2.97 -19.91 -5.86
CA ILE A 3 2.59 -18.50 -5.83
C ILE A 3 3.01 -17.89 -7.16
N ILE A 4 2.08 -17.30 -7.87
CA ILE A 4 2.32 -16.62 -9.14
C ILE A 4 2.07 -15.13 -8.92
N GLU A 5 3.13 -14.37 -8.91
CA GLU A 5 3.09 -12.92 -8.87
C GLU A 5 2.84 -12.38 -10.28
N THR A 6 1.98 -11.40 -10.44
CA THR A 6 1.78 -10.76 -11.75
C THR A 6 1.72 -9.25 -11.62
N TYR A 7 2.57 -8.58 -12.38
CA TYR A 7 2.60 -7.14 -12.45
C TYR A 7 3.15 -6.64 -13.79
N PHE A 8 2.69 -5.47 -14.18
CA PHE A 8 3.06 -4.82 -15.42
C PHE A 8 4.53 -4.39 -15.49
N GLU A 9 5.19 -4.21 -14.36
CA GLU A 9 6.61 -3.89 -14.25
C GLU A 9 7.27 -4.82 -13.23
N CYS A 10 8.22 -5.65 -13.66
CA CYS A 10 9.04 -6.44 -12.74
C CYS A 10 10.52 -6.40 -13.15
N CYS A 11 11.21 -5.42 -12.66
CA CYS A 11 12.63 -5.22 -12.94
C CYS A 11 13.44 -5.06 -11.65
N GLY A 12 12.86 -5.40 -10.49
CA GLY A 12 13.53 -5.27 -9.19
C GLY A 12 14.76 -6.17 -9.01
N PHE A 13 14.93 -7.17 -9.88
CA PHE A 13 16.11 -8.02 -9.91
C PHE A 13 17.32 -7.37 -10.62
N ASP A 14 17.10 -6.29 -11.37
CA ASP A 14 18.15 -5.53 -12.07
C ASP A 14 17.85 -4.04 -12.05
N HIS A 15 18.61 -3.28 -11.28
CA HIS A 15 18.43 -1.83 -11.11
C HIS A 15 18.53 -1.03 -12.42
N THR A 16 19.12 -1.60 -13.48
CA THR A 16 19.17 -0.95 -14.80
C THR A 16 17.78 -0.77 -15.41
N PHE A 17 16.84 -1.66 -15.07
CA PHE A 17 15.48 -1.65 -15.59
C PHE A 17 14.45 -1.11 -14.57
N LEU A 18 14.87 -0.89 -13.32
CA LEU A 18 13.97 -0.49 -12.24
C LEU A 18 13.29 0.85 -12.53
N GLN A 19 11.95 0.91 -12.42
CA GLN A 19 11.15 2.10 -12.62
C GLN A 19 10.49 2.61 -11.33
N GLY A 20 10.14 1.73 -10.40
CA GLY A 20 9.41 2.13 -9.22
C GLY A 20 9.47 1.17 -8.04
N GLY A 21 8.92 1.61 -6.90
CA GLY A 21 8.91 0.86 -5.65
C GLY A 21 8.15 -0.47 -5.72
N THR A 22 7.15 -0.58 -6.59
CA THR A 22 6.41 -1.84 -6.79
C THR A 22 7.28 -2.95 -7.35
N SER A 23 8.24 -2.63 -8.23
CA SER A 23 9.22 -3.60 -8.73
C SER A 23 10.13 -4.12 -7.62
N VAL A 24 10.57 -3.24 -6.72
CA VAL A 24 11.35 -3.61 -5.53
C VAL A 24 10.53 -4.51 -4.61
N TYR A 25 9.29 -4.12 -4.34
CA TYR A 25 8.34 -4.91 -3.56
C TYR A 25 8.18 -6.32 -4.12
N LEU A 26 7.82 -6.42 -5.39
CA LEU A 26 7.53 -7.68 -6.06
C LEU A 26 8.72 -8.65 -6.00
N TRP A 27 9.92 -8.16 -6.33
CA TRP A 27 11.13 -8.97 -6.36
C TRP A 27 11.52 -9.49 -4.99
N ASN A 28 11.60 -8.61 -3.99
CA ASN A 28 12.01 -8.99 -2.66
C ASN A 28 11.00 -9.92 -1.97
N LEU A 29 9.70 -9.68 -2.13
CA LEU A 29 8.66 -10.55 -1.60
C LEU A 29 8.72 -11.94 -2.25
N SER A 30 8.91 -12.02 -3.57
CA SER A 30 9.06 -13.28 -4.30
C SER A 30 10.27 -14.08 -3.81
N ARG A 31 11.41 -13.45 -3.61
CA ARG A 31 12.59 -14.10 -3.01
C ARG A 31 12.33 -14.61 -1.61
N ALA A 32 11.64 -13.82 -0.79
CA ALA A 32 11.30 -14.21 0.57
C ALA A 32 10.34 -15.41 0.61
N PHE A 33 9.40 -15.53 -0.32
CA PHE A 33 8.57 -16.74 -0.48
C PHE A 33 9.38 -17.94 -0.95
N ALA A 34 10.28 -17.76 -1.92
CA ALA A 34 11.15 -18.83 -2.41
C ALA A 34 12.07 -19.36 -1.31
N ALA A 35 12.64 -18.47 -0.49
CA ALA A 35 13.47 -18.83 0.66
C ALA A 35 12.71 -19.68 1.72
N ARG A 36 11.37 -19.56 1.77
CA ARG A 36 10.50 -20.37 2.64
C ARG A 36 10.05 -21.68 2.00
N GLY A 37 10.63 -22.05 0.85
CA GLY A 37 10.37 -23.32 0.15
C GLY A 37 9.07 -23.32 -0.67
N HIS A 38 8.51 -22.16 -1.01
CA HIS A 38 7.41 -22.06 -1.94
C HIS A 38 7.94 -22.01 -3.38
N ARG A 39 7.19 -22.60 -4.31
CA ARG A 39 7.44 -22.37 -5.73
C ARG A 39 6.90 -20.99 -6.07
N VAL A 40 7.75 -20.16 -6.68
CA VAL A 40 7.40 -18.78 -7.02
C VAL A 40 7.64 -18.54 -8.49
N SER A 41 6.65 -17.96 -9.14
CA SER A 41 6.70 -17.52 -10.53
C SER A 41 6.32 -16.04 -10.61
N ILE A 42 6.98 -15.28 -11.47
CA ILE A 42 6.59 -13.91 -11.79
C ILE A 42 6.18 -13.85 -13.26
N VAL A 43 5.03 -13.29 -13.57
CA VAL A 43 4.57 -13.04 -14.95
C VAL A 43 4.54 -11.55 -15.20
N THR A 44 5.31 -11.09 -16.18
CA THR A 44 5.52 -9.67 -16.49
C THR A 44 5.76 -9.48 -17.99
N PRO A 45 5.52 -8.30 -18.60
CA PRO A 45 5.90 -8.05 -19.97
C PRO A 45 7.41 -7.91 -20.15
N ALA A 46 7.92 -8.27 -21.32
CA ALA A 46 9.33 -8.06 -21.69
C ALA A 46 9.68 -6.60 -21.99
N HIS A 47 8.69 -5.80 -22.35
CA HIS A 47 8.85 -4.37 -22.70
C HIS A 47 9.90 -4.09 -23.80
N GLY A 48 10.10 -5.03 -24.73
CA GLY A 48 11.08 -4.89 -25.80
C GLY A 48 12.54 -5.02 -25.36
N ARG A 49 12.78 -5.57 -24.17
CA ARG A 49 14.12 -5.67 -23.56
C ARG A 49 14.68 -7.09 -23.54
N LEU A 50 14.14 -8.00 -24.33
CA LEU A 50 14.61 -9.39 -24.36
C LEU A 50 16.08 -9.49 -24.77
N ASP A 51 16.54 -8.65 -25.68
CA ASP A 51 17.95 -8.66 -26.11
C ASP A 51 18.87 -8.20 -24.98
N ASP A 52 18.51 -7.13 -24.27
CA ASP A 52 19.26 -6.66 -23.09
C ASP A 52 19.30 -7.73 -21.98
N LEU A 53 18.19 -8.47 -21.80
CA LEU A 53 18.11 -9.55 -20.83
C LEU A 53 19.01 -10.73 -21.25
N ARG A 54 19.06 -11.08 -22.54
CA ARG A 54 19.93 -12.14 -23.07
C ARG A 54 21.44 -11.83 -22.93
N GLU A 55 21.78 -10.55 -22.96
CA GLU A 55 23.17 -10.14 -22.73
C GLU A 55 23.66 -10.41 -21.28
N ARG A 56 22.72 -10.48 -20.33
CA ARG A 56 23.05 -10.55 -18.90
C ARG A 56 22.63 -11.83 -18.22
N TYR A 57 21.59 -12.48 -18.73
CA TYR A 57 20.96 -13.64 -18.11
C TYR A 57 20.79 -14.78 -19.11
N GLU A 58 20.72 -16.00 -18.60
CA GLU A 58 20.31 -17.16 -19.39
C GLU A 58 18.79 -17.11 -19.60
N VAL A 59 18.38 -16.72 -20.81
CA VAL A 59 16.97 -16.62 -21.21
C VAL A 59 16.57 -17.86 -21.99
N GLU A 60 15.62 -18.61 -21.44
CA GLU A 60 15.02 -19.77 -22.09
C GLU A 60 13.80 -19.35 -22.91
N ASP A 61 13.79 -19.64 -24.20
CA ASP A 61 12.61 -19.47 -25.06
C ASP A 61 11.65 -20.65 -24.81
N LEU A 62 10.45 -20.34 -24.33
CA LEU A 62 9.46 -21.37 -24.01
C LEU A 62 8.68 -21.82 -25.27
N PRO A 63 8.18 -23.08 -25.32
CA PRO A 63 7.31 -23.54 -26.39
C PRO A 63 5.88 -23.00 -26.20
N TYR A 64 5.77 -21.70 -26.03
CA TYR A 64 4.52 -20.95 -25.89
C TYR A 64 4.43 -19.91 -26.98
N GLU A 65 3.42 -20.05 -27.80
CA GLU A 65 3.05 -19.06 -28.80
C GLU A 65 1.51 -19.03 -28.87
N ASP A 66 0.95 -17.86 -28.66
CA ASP A 66 -0.49 -17.63 -28.70
C ASP A 66 -0.81 -16.55 -29.72
N VAL A 67 -1.52 -16.95 -30.79
CA VAL A 67 -1.96 -16.04 -31.85
C VAL A 67 -3.44 -15.79 -31.68
N HIS A 68 -3.80 -14.54 -31.36
CA HIS A 68 -5.17 -14.18 -31.10
C HIS A 68 -5.45 -12.71 -31.45
N THR A 69 -6.72 -12.36 -31.48
CA THR A 69 -7.18 -10.98 -31.73
C THR A 69 -7.87 -10.44 -30.50
N VAL A 70 -7.47 -9.22 -30.09
CA VAL A 70 -8.10 -8.53 -28.95
C VAL A 70 -8.95 -7.38 -29.49
N PRO A 71 -10.28 -7.47 -29.43
CA PRO A 71 -11.17 -6.37 -29.77
C PRO A 71 -11.22 -5.35 -28.65
N VAL A 72 -10.96 -4.09 -28.97
CA VAL A 72 -10.97 -2.99 -28.00
C VAL A 72 -12.03 -1.97 -28.42
N VAL A 73 -13.08 -1.88 -27.63
CA VAL A 73 -14.08 -0.82 -27.77
C VAL A 73 -13.49 0.48 -27.24
N LEU A 74 -13.51 1.50 -28.08
CA LEU A 74 -12.93 2.80 -27.78
C LEU A 74 -13.96 3.73 -27.15
N ASP A 75 -13.54 4.45 -26.10
CA ASP A 75 -14.37 5.50 -25.49
C ASP A 75 -14.56 6.65 -26.50
N PRO A 76 -15.78 6.94 -26.94
CA PRO A 76 -16.05 7.99 -27.93
C PRO A 76 -15.75 9.41 -27.42
N GLN A 77 -15.64 9.62 -26.12
CA GLN A 77 -15.28 10.92 -25.55
C GLN A 77 -13.77 11.17 -25.66
N VAL A 78 -12.98 10.10 -25.57
CA VAL A 78 -11.51 10.14 -25.64
C VAL A 78 -11.03 10.00 -27.10
N TRP A 79 -11.58 9.04 -27.83
CA TRP A 79 -11.14 8.66 -29.17
C TRP A 79 -12.04 9.26 -30.28
N ARG A 80 -12.24 10.57 -30.24
CA ARG A 80 -13.08 11.27 -31.21
C ARG A 80 -12.56 11.09 -32.64
N GLY A 81 -13.44 10.65 -33.54
CA GLY A 81 -13.09 10.44 -34.94
C GLY A 81 -12.42 9.11 -35.27
N PHE A 82 -12.21 8.25 -34.30
CA PHE A 82 -11.76 6.88 -34.50
C PHE A 82 -12.96 5.91 -34.66
N PRO A 83 -12.75 4.69 -35.19
CA PRO A 83 -13.76 3.64 -35.17
C PRO A 83 -14.22 3.35 -33.73
N ALA A 84 -15.46 2.90 -33.56
CA ALA A 84 -16.00 2.52 -32.25
C ALA A 84 -15.25 1.33 -31.62
N GLU A 85 -14.68 0.47 -32.46
CA GLU A 85 -13.91 -0.70 -32.04
C GLU A 85 -12.67 -0.84 -32.93
N VAL A 86 -11.56 -1.24 -32.37
CA VAL A 86 -10.34 -1.64 -33.08
C VAL A 86 -9.97 -3.06 -32.68
N SER A 87 -9.33 -3.78 -33.59
CA SER A 87 -8.84 -5.14 -33.35
C SER A 87 -7.32 -5.14 -33.32
N LEU A 88 -6.76 -5.67 -32.24
CA LEU A 88 -5.31 -5.84 -32.06
C LEU A 88 -4.98 -7.29 -32.40
N GLU A 89 -4.20 -7.52 -33.47
CA GLU A 89 -3.67 -8.84 -33.76
C GLU A 89 -2.40 -9.06 -32.97
N LEU A 90 -2.40 -10.06 -32.10
CA LEU A 90 -1.32 -10.39 -31.18
C LEU A 90 -0.69 -11.72 -31.55
N ARG A 91 0.60 -11.80 -31.34
CA ARG A 91 1.39 -13.02 -31.36
C ARG A 91 2.29 -13.00 -30.14
N THR A 92 1.78 -13.54 -29.04
CA THR A 92 2.43 -13.50 -27.75
C THR A 92 3.34 -14.71 -27.58
N THR A 93 4.59 -14.47 -27.26
CA THR A 93 5.57 -15.49 -26.89
C THR A 93 5.95 -15.32 -25.42
N ALA A 94 6.48 -16.39 -24.81
CA ALA A 94 6.94 -16.36 -23.44
C ALA A 94 8.40 -16.82 -23.31
N HIS A 95 9.13 -16.15 -22.45
CA HIS A 95 10.55 -16.38 -22.19
C HIS A 95 10.75 -16.51 -20.68
N ARG A 96 11.73 -17.29 -20.24
CA ARG A 96 11.97 -17.53 -18.83
C ARG A 96 13.41 -17.26 -18.42
N ILE A 97 13.57 -16.61 -17.26
CA ILE A 97 14.82 -16.53 -16.51
C ILE A 97 14.59 -17.21 -15.18
N ARG A 98 15.55 -17.97 -14.70
CA ARG A 98 15.57 -18.52 -13.33
C ARG A 98 16.62 -17.79 -12.51
N LEU A 99 16.18 -17.12 -11.46
CA LEU A 99 17.05 -16.33 -10.61
C LEU A 99 16.61 -16.46 -9.14
N ASP A 100 17.53 -16.72 -8.23
CA ASP A 100 17.30 -16.79 -6.78
C ASP A 100 16.12 -17.69 -6.35
N GLY A 101 15.86 -18.77 -7.08
CA GLY A 101 14.76 -19.68 -6.80
C GLY A 101 13.39 -19.22 -7.32
N VAL A 102 13.35 -18.15 -8.10
CA VAL A 102 12.15 -17.60 -8.74
C VAL A 102 12.21 -17.85 -10.24
N ASP A 103 11.09 -18.30 -10.83
CA ASP A 103 10.89 -18.40 -12.27
C ASP A 103 10.28 -17.09 -12.79
N LEU A 104 11.03 -16.28 -13.54
CA LEU A 104 10.59 -15.04 -14.16
C LEU A 104 10.10 -15.32 -15.58
N TYR A 105 8.82 -15.12 -15.86
CA TYR A 105 8.21 -15.30 -17.18
C TYR A 105 7.96 -13.93 -17.82
N PHE A 106 8.58 -13.70 -18.98
CA PHE A 106 8.46 -12.48 -19.77
C PHE A 106 7.56 -12.74 -20.97
N LEU A 107 6.44 -12.02 -21.03
CA LEU A 107 5.54 -12.04 -22.18
C LEU A 107 6.00 -10.98 -23.19
N ALA A 108 6.07 -11.36 -24.45
CA ALA A 108 6.53 -10.49 -25.53
C ALA A 108 5.58 -10.54 -26.73
N ASP A 109 5.18 -9.39 -27.21
CA ASP A 109 4.45 -9.17 -28.44
C ASP A 109 4.69 -7.75 -28.99
N ALA A 110 4.16 -7.44 -30.17
CA ALA A 110 4.39 -6.17 -30.83
C ALA A 110 3.87 -4.95 -30.06
N TYR A 111 2.89 -5.10 -29.16
CA TYR A 111 2.36 -4.01 -28.33
C TYR A 111 3.07 -3.92 -27.00
N LEU A 112 3.40 -5.02 -26.34
CA LEU A 112 4.16 -5.05 -25.09
C LEU A 112 5.57 -4.52 -25.27
N ASP A 113 6.18 -4.80 -26.42
CA ASP A 113 7.56 -4.43 -26.73
C ASP A 113 7.70 -3.02 -27.34
N ARG A 114 6.58 -2.35 -27.58
CA ARG A 114 6.58 -1.00 -28.13
C ARG A 114 6.99 0.02 -27.09
N LEU A 115 7.83 0.98 -27.48
CA LEU A 115 8.35 2.02 -26.60
C LEU A 115 8.95 1.45 -25.29
N PRO A 116 10.11 0.79 -25.37
CA PRO A 116 10.73 0.09 -24.24
C PRO A 116 10.93 0.96 -22.99
N GLU A 117 11.19 2.25 -23.19
CA GLU A 117 11.42 3.20 -22.10
C GLU A 117 10.12 3.72 -21.43
N THR A 118 8.95 3.46 -22.04
CA THR A 118 7.66 3.95 -21.56
C THR A 118 6.84 2.81 -21.01
N PHE A 119 6.95 2.55 -19.70
CA PHE A 119 6.15 1.54 -19.01
C PHE A 119 4.75 2.05 -18.70
N TYR A 120 4.65 3.28 -18.25
CA TYR A 120 3.39 3.90 -17.88
C TYR A 120 2.94 4.91 -18.91
N PRO A 121 1.65 4.91 -19.30
CA PRO A 121 1.16 5.93 -20.20
C PRO A 121 1.31 7.31 -19.56
N PRO A 122 1.83 8.31 -20.30
CA PRO A 122 1.97 9.66 -19.79
C PRO A 122 0.60 10.26 -19.47
N TYR A 123 0.49 11.01 -18.37
CA TYR A 123 -0.75 11.67 -17.95
C TYR A 123 -1.33 12.62 -19.00
N SER A 124 -0.47 13.22 -19.84
CA SER A 124 -0.87 14.14 -20.92
C SER A 124 -1.41 13.45 -22.15
N ALA A 125 -1.24 12.15 -22.30
CA ALA A 125 -1.65 11.40 -23.46
C ALA A 125 -3.12 10.98 -23.40
N LYS A 126 -4.01 11.89 -22.99
CA LYS A 126 -5.45 11.66 -23.10
C LYS A 126 -5.80 11.33 -24.56
N GLY A 127 -6.09 10.07 -24.81
CA GLY A 127 -6.60 9.58 -26.08
C GLY A 127 -5.58 9.36 -27.19
N ASN A 128 -4.32 9.48 -26.92
CA ASN A 128 -3.31 9.18 -27.91
C ASN A 128 -2.55 7.94 -27.54
N ASP A 129 -2.71 6.93 -28.30
CA ASP A 129 -1.64 6.03 -28.48
C ASP A 129 -1.88 4.57 -28.13
N LEU A 130 -1.31 3.76 -28.95
CA LEU A 130 -1.12 2.34 -28.78
C LEU A 130 -0.41 1.97 -27.45
N VAL A 131 0.30 2.90 -26.85
CA VAL A 131 0.88 2.76 -25.50
C VAL A 131 -0.20 2.49 -24.44
N PHE A 132 -1.39 3.06 -24.57
CA PHE A 132 -2.53 2.77 -23.70
C PHE A 132 -3.02 1.34 -23.81
N PHE A 133 -2.71 0.66 -24.89
CA PHE A 133 -3.06 -0.73 -25.06
C PHE A 133 -2.07 -1.66 -24.37
N LYS A 134 -0.84 -1.21 -24.07
CA LYS A 134 0.16 -2.03 -23.36
C LYS A 134 -0.38 -2.67 -22.07
N PRO A 135 -0.88 -1.89 -21.07
CA PRO A 135 -1.44 -2.47 -19.85
C PRO A 135 -2.66 -3.36 -20.11
N LEU A 136 -3.41 -3.06 -21.16
CA LEU A 136 -4.59 -3.84 -21.54
C LEU A 136 -4.18 -5.19 -22.14
N VAL A 137 -3.27 -5.16 -23.11
CA VAL A 137 -2.70 -6.36 -23.75
C VAL A 137 -2.08 -7.25 -22.68
N PHE A 138 -1.29 -6.70 -21.78
CA PHE A 138 -0.70 -7.46 -20.69
C PHE A 138 -1.75 -8.19 -19.84
N GLN A 139 -2.89 -7.57 -19.52
CA GLN A 139 -3.95 -8.22 -18.73
C GLN A 139 -4.55 -9.41 -19.51
N VAL A 140 -4.83 -9.24 -20.79
CA VAL A 140 -5.38 -10.32 -21.63
C VAL A 140 -4.37 -11.45 -21.78
N ASP A 141 -3.13 -11.13 -22.13
CA ASP A 141 -2.06 -12.11 -22.32
C ASP A 141 -1.72 -12.85 -21.04
N SER A 142 -1.72 -12.15 -19.89
CA SER A 142 -1.51 -12.78 -18.59
C SER A 142 -2.58 -13.82 -18.30
N VAL A 143 -3.87 -13.51 -18.51
CA VAL A 143 -4.96 -14.47 -18.32
C VAL A 143 -4.80 -15.68 -19.22
N ARG A 144 -4.52 -15.46 -20.53
CA ARG A 144 -4.33 -16.54 -21.51
C ARG A 144 -3.12 -17.39 -21.18
N PHE A 145 -2.00 -16.76 -20.80
CA PHE A 145 -0.79 -17.47 -20.38
C PHE A 145 -1.02 -18.29 -19.11
N LEU A 146 -1.65 -17.72 -18.09
CA LEU A 146 -1.95 -18.42 -16.84
C LEU A 146 -2.82 -19.65 -17.07
N ARG A 147 -3.84 -19.56 -17.93
CA ARG A 147 -4.74 -20.68 -18.27
C ARG A 147 -4.03 -21.76 -19.09
N THR A 148 -3.20 -21.35 -20.07
CA THR A 148 -2.57 -22.29 -21.00
C THR A 148 -1.32 -22.93 -20.44
N TRP A 149 -0.42 -22.10 -19.85
CA TRP A 149 0.89 -22.57 -19.41
C TRP A 149 0.82 -23.34 -18.08
N PHE A 150 0.06 -22.83 -17.13
CA PHE A 150 -0.11 -23.49 -15.82
C PHE A 150 -1.32 -24.44 -15.79
N GLY A 151 -2.21 -24.42 -16.78
CA GLY A 151 -3.34 -25.35 -16.91
C GLY A 151 -4.08 -25.54 -15.58
N ASP A 152 -4.34 -26.79 -15.23
CA ASP A 152 -5.04 -27.18 -14.01
C ASP A 152 -4.14 -27.21 -12.76
N GLU A 153 -2.91 -26.74 -12.84
CA GLU A 153 -2.02 -26.65 -11.68
C GLU A 153 -2.61 -25.67 -10.65
N LYS A 154 -2.79 -26.13 -9.40
CA LYS A 154 -3.27 -25.27 -8.33
C LYS A 154 -2.25 -24.21 -8.00
N ALA A 155 -2.63 -22.96 -8.16
CA ALA A 155 -1.77 -21.80 -7.88
C ALA A 155 -2.55 -20.66 -7.20
N LEU A 156 -1.84 -19.87 -6.43
CA LEU A 156 -2.31 -18.60 -5.91
C LEU A 156 -1.72 -17.49 -6.81
N VAL A 157 -2.59 -16.74 -7.46
CA VAL A 157 -2.22 -15.62 -8.33
C VAL A 157 -2.32 -14.34 -7.50
N HIS A 158 -1.18 -13.74 -7.20
CA HIS A 158 -1.07 -12.49 -6.48
C HIS A 158 -0.80 -11.36 -7.48
N ALA A 159 -1.85 -10.60 -7.78
CA ALA A 159 -1.82 -9.57 -8.82
C ALA A 159 -1.68 -8.17 -8.19
N HIS A 160 -0.73 -7.39 -8.70
CA HIS A 160 -0.35 -6.11 -8.12
C HIS A 160 -0.95 -4.92 -8.86
N GLU A 161 -1.40 -3.92 -8.10
CA GLU A 161 -2.05 -2.69 -8.52
C GLU A 161 -3.27 -2.91 -9.44
N PRO A 162 -4.48 -2.79 -8.92
CA PRO A 162 -5.73 -3.13 -9.62
C PRO A 162 -5.87 -2.53 -11.02
N TYR A 163 -5.29 -1.37 -11.27
CA TYR A 163 -5.32 -0.74 -12.58
C TYR A 163 -4.67 -1.62 -13.68
N TYR A 164 -3.71 -2.46 -13.33
CA TYR A 164 -3.00 -3.34 -14.26
C TYR A 164 -3.53 -4.78 -14.27
N HIS A 165 -4.58 -5.09 -13.48
CA HIS A 165 -5.13 -6.44 -13.43
C HIS A 165 -6.64 -6.51 -13.23
N TYR A 166 -7.40 -5.46 -13.53
CA TYR A 166 -8.86 -5.42 -13.28
C TYR A 166 -9.67 -6.48 -14.05
N LEU A 167 -9.13 -7.08 -15.10
CA LEU A 167 -9.77 -8.19 -15.83
C LEU A 167 -9.49 -9.55 -15.17
N LEU A 168 -8.31 -9.71 -14.57
CA LEU A 168 -7.78 -11.00 -14.12
C LEU A 168 -8.63 -11.68 -13.03
N PRO A 169 -9.08 -11.00 -11.96
CA PRO A 169 -9.91 -11.66 -10.94
C PRO A 169 -11.22 -12.21 -11.50
N ALA A 170 -11.90 -11.45 -12.36
CA ALA A 170 -13.12 -11.92 -13.02
C ALA A 170 -12.83 -13.07 -13.98
N ALA A 171 -11.74 -12.98 -14.75
CA ALA A 171 -11.38 -14.00 -15.71
C ALA A 171 -10.99 -15.34 -15.07
N LEU A 172 -10.36 -15.33 -13.91
CA LEU A 172 -9.96 -16.54 -13.19
C LEU A 172 -10.97 -17.02 -12.13
N ARG A 173 -12.08 -16.28 -11.97
CA ARG A 173 -13.07 -16.58 -10.92
C ARG A 173 -13.58 -18.00 -10.93
N ASP A 174 -13.87 -18.54 -12.10
CA ASP A 174 -14.47 -19.89 -12.26
C ASP A 174 -13.43 -20.98 -12.53
N ASP A 175 -12.13 -20.64 -12.49
CA ASP A 175 -11.05 -21.61 -12.54
C ASP A 175 -10.77 -22.16 -11.12
N PRO A 176 -11.10 -23.44 -10.83
CA PRO A 176 -10.93 -23.99 -9.49
C PRO A 176 -9.46 -24.13 -9.08
N SER A 177 -8.56 -24.12 -10.06
CA SER A 177 -7.12 -24.26 -9.81
C SER A 177 -6.43 -22.92 -9.49
N LYS A 178 -7.11 -21.79 -9.69
CA LYS A 178 -6.52 -20.46 -9.48
C LYS A 178 -7.26 -19.70 -8.36
N LEU A 179 -6.52 -19.33 -7.32
CA LEU A 179 -6.97 -18.45 -6.24
C LEU A 179 -6.38 -17.08 -6.49
N VAL A 180 -7.18 -16.01 -6.44
CA VAL A 180 -6.75 -14.68 -6.83
C VAL A 180 -6.70 -13.72 -5.65
N VAL A 181 -5.54 -13.14 -5.40
CA VAL A 181 -5.31 -12.09 -4.42
C VAL A 181 -5.01 -10.79 -5.18
N SER A 182 -5.77 -9.74 -4.92
CA SER A 182 -5.55 -8.41 -5.50
C SER A 182 -4.79 -7.54 -4.51
N ASN A 183 -3.55 -7.20 -4.84
CA ASN A 183 -2.73 -6.31 -4.02
C ASN A 183 -2.90 -4.85 -4.45
N VAL A 184 -3.28 -4.00 -3.50
CA VAL A 184 -3.55 -2.57 -3.70
C VAL A 184 -2.30 -1.79 -3.32
N GLN A 185 -1.47 -1.45 -4.31
CA GLN A 185 -0.20 -0.76 -4.10
C GLN A 185 -0.36 0.74 -3.81
N SER A 186 -1.47 1.33 -4.28
CA SER A 186 -1.75 2.76 -4.12
C SER A 186 -3.22 3.02 -3.83
N ASN A 187 -3.56 4.26 -3.51
CA ASN A 187 -4.96 4.66 -3.35
C ASN A 187 -5.63 5.08 -4.69
N MET A 188 -4.93 4.95 -5.81
CA MET A 188 -5.47 5.26 -7.14
C MET A 188 -6.69 4.42 -7.55
N PRO A 189 -6.78 3.11 -7.25
CA PRO A 189 -7.89 2.28 -7.69
C PRO A 189 -9.26 2.78 -7.26
N ILE A 190 -9.37 3.49 -6.13
CA ILE A 190 -10.63 4.10 -5.67
C ILE A 190 -11.12 5.19 -6.64
N THR A 191 -10.21 5.96 -7.22
CA THR A 191 -10.55 7.09 -8.09
C THR A 191 -10.50 6.75 -9.57
N LYS A 192 -9.76 5.72 -9.96
CA LYS A 192 -9.59 5.34 -11.36
C LYS A 192 -10.79 4.56 -11.87
N LYS A 193 -11.19 4.93 -13.08
CA LYS A 193 -12.30 4.31 -13.79
C LYS A 193 -11.87 3.88 -15.18
N VAL A 194 -12.54 2.86 -15.69
CA VAL A 194 -12.33 2.31 -17.03
C VAL A 194 -13.67 2.24 -17.77
N TYR A 195 -13.61 2.37 -19.09
CA TYR A 195 -14.81 2.36 -19.95
C TYR A 195 -15.48 0.98 -19.92
N GLY A 196 -16.71 0.91 -19.41
CA GLY A 196 -17.44 -0.33 -19.17
C GLY A 196 -17.67 -1.18 -20.42
N PRO A 197 -18.09 -0.62 -21.56
CA PRO A 197 -18.22 -1.39 -22.82
C PRO A 197 -16.92 -2.04 -23.26
N LYS A 198 -15.76 -1.41 -23.05
CA LYS A 198 -14.45 -2.02 -23.29
C LYS A 198 -14.21 -3.23 -22.37
N VAL A 199 -14.48 -3.08 -21.08
CA VAL A 199 -14.33 -4.16 -20.10
C VAL A 199 -15.23 -5.34 -20.47
N ARG A 200 -16.51 -5.10 -20.79
CA ARG A 200 -17.44 -6.15 -21.24
C ARG A 200 -16.88 -6.90 -22.44
N ARG A 201 -16.49 -6.18 -23.47
CA ARG A 201 -15.99 -6.78 -24.72
C ARG A 201 -14.74 -7.64 -24.51
N LEU A 202 -13.85 -7.21 -23.61
CA LEU A 202 -12.65 -7.98 -23.28
C LEU A 202 -12.96 -9.23 -22.44
N LEU A 203 -13.90 -9.14 -21.51
CA LEU A 203 -14.35 -10.32 -20.75
C LEU A 203 -15.05 -11.32 -21.65
N ASP A 204 -15.88 -10.85 -22.60
CA ASP A 204 -16.52 -11.72 -23.60
C ASP A 204 -15.47 -12.46 -24.44
N GLU A 205 -14.40 -11.77 -24.86
CA GLU A 205 -13.27 -12.37 -25.61
C GLU A 205 -12.53 -13.43 -24.78
N LEU A 206 -12.41 -13.20 -23.46
CA LEU A 206 -11.83 -14.17 -22.53
C LEU A 206 -12.81 -15.31 -22.16
N GLY A 207 -14.04 -15.30 -22.69
CA GLY A 207 -15.07 -16.28 -22.39
C GLY A 207 -15.65 -16.16 -20.97
N VAL A 208 -15.69 -14.94 -20.44
CA VAL A 208 -16.10 -14.66 -19.05
C VAL A 208 -17.46 -13.97 -19.03
N ASP A 209 -18.46 -14.66 -18.48
CA ASP A 209 -19.80 -14.12 -18.27
C ASP A 209 -20.02 -13.80 -16.79
N VAL A 210 -19.70 -12.55 -16.41
CA VAL A 210 -19.94 -12.01 -15.07
C VAL A 210 -20.73 -10.71 -15.17
N PRO A 211 -21.63 -10.42 -14.22
CA PRO A 211 -22.28 -9.11 -14.16
C PRO A 211 -21.24 -8.03 -13.92
N LEU A 212 -21.33 -6.95 -14.69
CA LEU A 212 -20.54 -5.74 -14.44
C LEU A 212 -21.29 -4.82 -13.48
N PRO A 213 -20.56 -4.06 -12.65
CA PRO A 213 -21.18 -3.05 -11.79
C PRO A 213 -21.90 -1.98 -12.63
N ALA A 214 -22.88 -1.32 -12.02
CA ALA A 214 -23.49 -0.16 -12.63
C ALA A 214 -22.50 1.03 -12.59
N PRO A 215 -22.41 1.82 -13.65
CA PRO A 215 -21.61 3.04 -13.63
C PRO A 215 -22.08 4.00 -12.55
N ASP A 216 -21.15 4.65 -11.87
CA ASP A 216 -21.47 5.75 -10.96
C ASP A 216 -22.07 6.92 -11.73
N THR A 217 -23.00 7.63 -11.13
CA THR A 217 -23.61 8.83 -11.73
C THR A 217 -23.20 10.11 -11.00
N ALA A 218 -23.03 11.18 -11.74
CA ALA A 218 -22.67 12.49 -11.18
C ALA A 218 -23.73 13.03 -10.18
N ASP A 219 -24.98 12.58 -10.28
CA ASP A 219 -26.07 12.98 -9.38
C ASP A 219 -25.89 12.43 -7.95
N ALA A 220 -25.09 11.39 -7.77
CA ALA A 220 -24.74 10.86 -6.46
C ALA A 220 -23.79 11.77 -5.66
N LEU A 221 -23.15 12.76 -6.33
CA LEU A 221 -22.21 13.68 -5.69
C LEU A 221 -22.91 14.86 -5.03
N PRO A 222 -22.79 15.01 -3.69
CA PRO A 222 -23.22 16.25 -3.04
C PRO A 222 -22.51 17.48 -3.63
N ALA A 223 -23.21 18.61 -3.67
CA ALA A 223 -22.64 19.86 -4.21
C ALA A 223 -21.32 20.28 -3.52
N ALA A 224 -21.20 19.99 -2.23
CA ALA A 224 -19.99 20.25 -1.45
C ALA A 224 -18.75 19.49 -2.00
N ILE A 225 -18.95 18.29 -2.57
CA ILE A 225 -17.86 17.52 -3.17
C ILE A 225 -17.40 18.14 -4.47
N ARG A 226 -18.33 18.55 -5.31
CA ARG A 226 -17.99 19.25 -6.57
C ARG A 226 -17.21 20.54 -6.30
N GLN A 227 -17.61 21.29 -5.28
CA GLN A 227 -16.90 22.51 -4.87
C GLN A 227 -15.48 22.18 -4.35
N TYR A 228 -15.33 21.12 -3.56
CA TYR A 228 -14.03 20.68 -3.05
C TYR A 228 -13.10 20.25 -4.18
N GLN A 229 -13.60 19.49 -5.16
CA GLN A 229 -12.83 19.07 -6.33
C GLN A 229 -12.35 20.26 -7.19
N GLN A 230 -13.06 21.37 -7.21
CA GLN A 230 -12.63 22.60 -7.90
C GLN A 230 -11.47 23.30 -7.20
N LEU A 231 -11.29 23.06 -5.89
CA LEU A 231 -10.28 23.69 -5.06
C LEU A 231 -9.02 22.82 -4.86
N THR A 232 -9.07 21.57 -5.29
CA THR A 232 -8.00 20.59 -5.07
C THR A 232 -7.66 19.87 -6.37
N HIS A 233 -6.49 19.24 -6.42
CA HIS A 233 -6.10 18.36 -7.53
C HIS A 233 -6.71 16.94 -7.41
N LEU A 234 -7.56 16.71 -6.43
CA LEU A 234 -8.22 15.42 -6.18
C LEU A 234 -9.55 15.39 -6.92
N HIS A 235 -9.56 14.76 -8.09
CA HIS A 235 -10.76 14.64 -8.92
C HIS A 235 -11.31 13.23 -8.85
N TYR A 236 -12.60 13.15 -8.53
CA TYR A 236 -13.40 11.95 -8.74
C TYR A 236 -14.34 12.24 -9.90
N ASP A 237 -13.97 11.77 -11.08
CA ASP A 237 -14.75 11.97 -12.30
C ASP A 237 -15.83 10.91 -12.41
N TYR A 238 -16.98 11.30 -13.00
CA TYR A 238 -18.09 10.42 -13.31
C TYR A 238 -18.36 10.43 -14.82
N PRO A 239 -17.41 9.96 -15.63
CA PRO A 239 -17.66 9.82 -17.05
C PRO A 239 -18.74 8.77 -17.26
N ALA A 240 -19.63 9.01 -18.24
CA ALA A 240 -20.69 8.07 -18.58
C ALA A 240 -20.10 6.68 -18.92
N ASP A 241 -20.79 5.65 -18.49
CA ASP A 241 -20.43 4.24 -18.79
C ASP A 241 -19.06 3.79 -18.27
N HIS A 242 -18.50 4.46 -17.27
CA HIS A 242 -17.22 4.07 -16.67
C HIS A 242 -17.41 3.35 -15.33
N LEU A 243 -16.59 2.35 -15.09
CA LEU A 243 -16.62 1.47 -13.92
C LEU A 243 -15.39 1.72 -13.04
N ALA A 244 -15.57 1.66 -11.73
CA ALA A 244 -14.47 1.78 -10.79
C ALA A 244 -13.54 0.56 -10.87
N VAL A 245 -12.25 0.81 -11.03
CA VAL A 245 -11.23 -0.25 -11.11
C VAL A 245 -11.21 -1.10 -9.84
N TYR A 246 -11.31 -0.45 -8.68
CA TYR A 246 -11.35 -1.17 -7.41
C TYR A 246 -12.56 -2.13 -7.32
N GLU A 247 -13.74 -1.71 -7.81
CA GLU A 247 -14.92 -2.57 -7.78
C GLU A 247 -14.77 -3.81 -8.66
N LEU A 248 -14.23 -3.65 -9.87
CA LEU A 248 -13.96 -4.77 -10.78
C LEU A 248 -13.03 -5.82 -10.18
N THR A 249 -12.05 -5.41 -9.39
CA THR A 249 -11.12 -6.33 -8.74
C THR A 249 -11.70 -6.90 -7.44
N ALA A 250 -12.23 -6.07 -6.56
CA ALA A 250 -12.69 -6.46 -5.23
C ALA A 250 -13.85 -7.45 -5.27
N GLU A 251 -14.78 -7.31 -6.23
CA GLU A 251 -15.94 -8.21 -6.36
C GLU A 251 -15.53 -9.65 -6.70
N HIS A 252 -14.45 -9.84 -7.43
CA HIS A 252 -14.06 -11.13 -7.98
C HIS A 252 -12.80 -11.74 -7.35
N ALA A 253 -11.94 -10.94 -6.72
CA ALA A 253 -10.78 -11.45 -5.99
C ALA A 253 -11.21 -12.28 -4.75
N ASP A 254 -10.43 -13.29 -4.40
CA ASP A 254 -10.62 -14.06 -3.17
C ASP A 254 -10.14 -13.31 -1.93
N LEU A 255 -9.04 -12.57 -2.04
CA LEU A 255 -8.52 -11.65 -1.00
C LEU A 255 -8.07 -10.32 -1.61
N ILE A 256 -8.03 -9.30 -0.76
CA ILE A 256 -7.54 -7.95 -1.09
C ILE A 256 -6.42 -7.60 -0.11
N ASP A 257 -5.24 -7.39 -0.64
CA ASP A 257 -4.01 -7.14 0.10
C ASP A 257 -3.66 -5.66 0.13
N PHE A 258 -3.25 -5.15 1.29
CA PHE A 258 -2.83 -3.76 1.53
C PHE A 258 -1.40 -3.70 2.07
N LEU A 259 -0.68 -2.62 1.77
CA LEU A 259 0.71 -2.42 2.17
C LEU A 259 0.88 -1.96 3.62
N SER A 260 -0.15 -1.42 4.24
CA SER A 260 -0.10 -0.97 5.64
C SER A 260 -1.47 -0.94 6.30
N GLU A 261 -1.49 -1.01 7.63
CA GLU A 261 -2.74 -0.82 8.39
C GLU A 261 -3.37 0.55 8.12
N GLY A 262 -2.55 1.59 8.03
CA GLY A 262 -3.04 2.93 7.74
C GLY A 262 -3.72 3.03 6.37
N GLN A 263 -3.22 2.31 5.37
CA GLN A 263 -3.88 2.21 4.07
C GLN A 263 -5.21 1.47 4.19
N LEU A 264 -5.25 0.34 4.87
CA LEU A 264 -6.49 -0.41 5.09
C LEU A 264 -7.51 0.46 5.84
N ASP A 265 -7.09 1.14 6.91
CA ASP A 265 -7.95 2.06 7.66
C ASP A 265 -8.46 3.22 6.78
N PHE A 266 -7.64 3.76 5.89
CA PHE A 266 -8.06 4.77 4.91
C PHE A 266 -9.20 4.23 4.03
N TYR A 267 -9.07 3.03 3.48
CA TYR A 267 -10.13 2.39 2.68
C TYR A 267 -11.38 2.08 3.49
N ALA A 268 -11.23 1.61 4.72
CA ALA A 268 -12.35 1.17 5.54
C ALA A 268 -13.14 2.31 6.19
N SER A 269 -12.48 3.41 6.54
CA SER A 269 -13.10 4.46 7.35
C SER A 269 -13.43 5.76 6.64
N PHE A 270 -12.54 6.28 5.82
CA PHE A 270 -12.67 7.58 5.15
C PHE A 270 -13.07 8.74 6.09
N ARG A 271 -12.49 8.87 7.29
CA ARG A 271 -13.03 9.77 8.31
C ARG A 271 -12.13 10.87 8.82
N ASP A 272 -10.81 10.70 8.77
CA ASP A 272 -9.91 11.56 9.53
C ASP A 272 -9.65 12.89 8.85
N THR A 273 -9.60 12.91 7.52
CA THR A 273 -9.42 14.16 6.77
C THR A 273 -10.70 14.59 6.08
N PRO A 274 -10.88 15.87 5.75
CA PRO A 274 -12.01 16.32 4.91
C PRO A 274 -12.11 15.54 3.60
N PHE A 275 -10.98 15.14 3.04
CA PHE A 275 -10.89 14.32 1.84
C PHE A 275 -11.46 12.91 2.07
N GLU A 276 -11.08 12.24 3.15
CA GLU A 276 -11.62 10.92 3.50
C GLU A 276 -13.12 10.98 3.78
N GLN A 277 -13.59 12.01 4.50
CA GLN A 277 -15.02 12.21 4.76
C GLN A 277 -15.83 12.38 3.48
N LEU A 278 -15.19 12.93 2.46
CA LEU A 278 -15.73 13.04 1.14
C LEU A 278 -15.92 11.66 0.50
N PHE A 279 -14.88 10.82 0.52
CA PHE A 279 -14.94 9.45 0.00
C PHE A 279 -15.99 8.59 0.71
N ALA A 280 -16.23 8.79 1.99
CA ALA A 280 -17.28 8.09 2.74
C ALA A 280 -18.70 8.23 2.14
N ARG A 281 -18.91 9.24 1.32
CA ARG A 281 -20.20 9.55 0.67
C ARG A 281 -20.27 9.08 -0.78
N LEU A 282 -19.19 8.55 -1.33
CA LEU A 282 -19.15 8.06 -2.70
C LEU A 282 -19.64 6.60 -2.76
N PRO A 283 -20.22 6.16 -3.89
CA PRO A 283 -20.63 4.77 -4.11
C PRO A 283 -19.51 3.77 -3.86
N ILE A 284 -18.26 4.13 -4.15
CA ILE A 284 -17.10 3.30 -3.92
C ILE A 284 -16.92 2.91 -2.43
N ALA A 285 -17.36 3.72 -1.49
CA ALA A 285 -17.32 3.39 -0.07
C ALA A 285 -18.19 2.16 0.27
N ASP A 286 -19.31 1.97 -0.42
CA ASP A 286 -20.13 0.78 -0.24
C ASP A 286 -19.47 -0.47 -0.84
N VAL A 287 -18.76 -0.32 -1.97
CA VAL A 287 -17.95 -1.39 -2.56
C VAL A 287 -16.88 -1.87 -1.55
N VAL A 288 -16.15 -0.92 -0.97
CA VAL A 288 -15.13 -1.22 0.04
C VAL A 288 -15.75 -1.95 1.23
N ARG A 289 -16.87 -1.45 1.78
CA ARG A 289 -17.53 -2.04 2.94
C ARG A 289 -18.01 -3.48 2.69
N ARG A 290 -18.66 -3.75 1.55
CA ARG A 290 -19.18 -5.10 1.27
C ARG A 290 -18.08 -6.12 0.98
N ASN A 291 -16.86 -5.67 0.62
CA ASN A 291 -15.69 -6.52 0.40
C ASN A 291 -14.70 -6.49 1.57
N ALA A 292 -14.99 -5.80 2.67
CA ALA A 292 -14.08 -5.64 3.79
C ALA A 292 -13.64 -6.98 4.44
N HIS A 293 -14.48 -8.00 4.35
CA HIS A 293 -14.18 -9.35 4.83
C HIS A 293 -13.04 -10.05 4.07
N LYS A 294 -12.66 -9.55 2.88
CA LYS A 294 -11.55 -10.07 2.06
C LYS A 294 -10.23 -9.34 2.33
N MET A 295 -10.27 -8.22 3.04
CA MET A 295 -9.12 -7.33 3.22
C MET A 295 -8.13 -7.88 4.24
N PHE A 296 -6.85 -7.76 3.96
CA PHE A 296 -5.79 -7.99 4.91
C PHE A 296 -4.60 -7.05 4.65
N VAL A 297 -3.68 -7.02 5.57
CA VAL A 297 -2.43 -6.28 5.42
C VAL A 297 -1.29 -7.28 5.30
N GLY A 298 -0.77 -7.43 4.09
CA GLY A 298 0.44 -8.18 3.83
C GLY A 298 1.69 -7.41 4.17
N GLY A 299 1.59 -6.09 4.18
CA GLY A 299 2.69 -5.21 4.53
C GLY A 299 3.64 -4.93 3.38
N CYS A 300 4.67 -4.16 3.70
CA CYS A 300 5.79 -3.85 2.83
C CYS A 300 7.06 -3.74 3.69
N ALA A 301 8.24 -3.73 3.07
CA ALA A 301 9.50 -3.73 3.79
C ALA A 301 10.57 -2.87 3.10
N ILE A 302 11.71 -2.74 3.75
CA ILE A 302 12.89 -2.03 3.24
C ILE A 302 13.78 -3.03 2.52
N SER A 303 14.48 -2.59 1.48
CA SER A 303 15.38 -3.43 0.70
C SER A 303 16.48 -4.05 1.57
N ASP A 304 16.74 -5.34 1.37
CA ASP A 304 17.72 -6.09 2.16
C ASP A 304 19.13 -5.47 2.10
N GLU A 305 19.50 -4.91 0.95
CA GLU A 305 20.76 -4.22 0.76
C GLU A 305 20.88 -3.01 1.70
N TRP A 306 19.81 -2.21 1.83
CA TRP A 306 19.79 -1.05 2.71
C TRP A 306 19.85 -1.47 4.20
N LEU A 307 19.21 -2.57 4.54
CA LEU A 307 19.28 -3.13 5.90
C LEU A 307 20.65 -3.68 6.25
N ALA A 308 21.40 -4.19 5.24
CA ALA A 308 22.71 -4.78 5.40
C ALA A 308 23.85 -3.75 5.44
N TRP A 309 23.67 -2.58 4.84
CA TRP A 309 24.71 -1.56 4.79
C TRP A 309 24.82 -0.80 6.11
N ASP A 310 26.09 -0.55 6.53
CA ASP A 310 26.36 0.25 7.73
C ASP A 310 26.58 1.73 7.35
N PRO A 311 25.78 2.66 7.87
CA PRO A 311 26.01 4.09 7.65
C PRO A 311 27.38 4.58 8.13
N ALA A 312 28.00 3.90 9.11
CA ALA A 312 29.32 4.25 9.62
C ALA A 312 30.45 4.01 8.59
N ASP A 313 30.21 3.20 7.56
CA ASP A 313 31.16 2.97 6.47
C ASP A 313 31.20 4.14 5.46
N VAL A 314 30.30 5.11 5.59
CA VAL A 314 30.19 6.24 4.66
C VAL A 314 31.03 7.43 5.12
N ASP A 315 31.97 7.84 4.28
CA ASP A 315 32.76 9.04 4.49
C ASP A 315 31.97 10.31 4.09
N ARG A 316 31.28 10.90 5.08
CA ARG A 316 30.45 12.09 4.90
C ARG A 316 31.21 13.26 4.26
N GLU A 317 32.47 13.50 4.67
CA GLU A 317 33.27 14.61 4.13
C GLU A 317 33.51 14.42 2.63
N LYS A 318 33.89 13.20 2.24
CA LYS A 318 34.11 12.85 0.84
C LYS A 318 32.84 12.95 0.01
N VAL A 319 31.69 12.44 0.53
CA VAL A 319 30.40 12.45 -0.19
C VAL A 319 29.92 13.88 -0.37
N LEU A 320 29.75 14.64 0.70
CA LEU A 320 29.23 16.01 0.62
C LEU A 320 30.20 16.95 -0.08
N GLY A 321 31.49 16.82 0.16
CA GLY A 321 32.52 17.59 -0.56
C GLY A 321 32.51 17.31 -2.07
N GLY A 322 32.29 16.04 -2.48
CA GLY A 322 32.12 15.66 -3.88
C GLY A 322 30.88 16.30 -4.55
N LEU A 323 29.84 16.58 -3.78
CA LEU A 323 28.65 17.29 -4.24
C LEU A 323 28.79 18.85 -4.15
N GLY A 324 29.93 19.35 -3.70
CA GLY A 324 30.18 20.78 -3.51
C GLY A 324 29.48 21.38 -2.30
N LEU A 325 29.10 20.55 -1.31
CA LEU A 325 28.40 20.94 -0.09
C LEU A 325 29.37 20.99 1.11
N ASP A 326 29.02 21.77 2.13
CA ASP A 326 29.82 21.89 3.37
C ASP A 326 29.49 20.76 4.35
N PRO A 327 30.40 19.81 4.61
CA PRO A 327 30.12 18.66 5.48
C PRO A 327 29.89 19.03 6.96
N ALA A 328 30.25 20.24 7.38
CA ALA A 328 30.03 20.71 8.75
C ALA A 328 28.59 21.19 9.04
N LEU A 329 27.75 21.25 8.02
CA LEU A 329 26.37 21.72 8.18
C LEU A 329 25.34 20.58 8.20
N PRO A 330 24.21 20.77 8.89
CA PRO A 330 23.11 19.82 8.83
C PRO A 330 22.63 19.67 7.38
N THR A 331 22.44 18.41 6.98
CA THR A 331 22.14 18.06 5.59
C THR A 331 20.77 17.38 5.51
N PHE A 332 19.96 17.80 4.55
CA PHE A 332 18.63 17.28 4.26
C PHE A 332 18.64 16.51 2.94
N PHE A 333 18.04 15.34 2.92
CA PHE A 333 17.97 14.46 1.76
C PHE A 333 16.53 14.25 1.29
N HIS A 334 16.30 14.28 -0.03
CA HIS A 334 15.05 13.90 -0.67
C HIS A 334 15.35 12.94 -1.83
N ASN A 335 14.60 11.86 -1.92
CA ASN A 335 14.75 10.88 -3.00
C ASN A 335 13.38 10.46 -3.52
N ALA A 336 13.05 10.87 -4.74
CA ALA A 336 11.85 10.44 -5.43
C ALA A 336 12.00 10.59 -6.94
N ARG A 337 11.15 9.90 -7.72
CA ARG A 337 10.95 10.24 -9.12
C ARG A 337 10.34 11.65 -9.23
N TYR A 338 10.60 12.33 -10.35
CA TYR A 338 9.95 13.61 -10.65
C TYR A 338 8.43 13.39 -10.79
N ALA A 339 7.66 13.89 -9.86
CA ALA A 339 6.21 13.80 -9.81
C ALA A 339 5.65 14.92 -8.91
N VAL A 340 5.77 16.16 -9.37
CA VAL A 340 5.52 17.37 -8.58
C VAL A 340 4.16 17.42 -7.91
N HIS A 341 3.11 16.97 -8.60
CA HIS A 341 1.75 16.94 -8.05
C HIS A 341 1.53 15.82 -7.01
N HIS A 342 2.45 14.85 -6.92
CA HIS A 342 2.38 13.74 -5.99
C HIS A 342 3.41 13.90 -4.87
N LYS A 343 4.67 14.15 -5.23
CA LYS A 343 5.79 14.13 -4.27
C LYS A 343 6.06 15.49 -3.60
N GLY A 344 5.31 16.54 -3.94
CA GLY A 344 5.42 17.86 -3.33
C GLY A 344 6.78 18.56 -3.56
N GLN A 345 7.43 18.23 -4.66
CA GLN A 345 8.79 18.70 -4.93
C GLN A 345 8.87 20.22 -5.20
N VAL A 346 7.80 20.82 -5.73
CA VAL A 346 7.70 22.27 -5.92
C VAL A 346 7.64 22.96 -4.57
N GLU A 347 6.78 22.49 -3.66
CA GLU A 347 6.65 23.01 -2.29
C GLU A 347 7.94 22.82 -1.50
N LEU A 348 8.60 21.66 -1.68
CA LEU A 348 9.91 21.39 -1.09
C LEU A 348 10.95 22.43 -1.53
N LEU A 349 11.09 22.65 -2.84
CA LEU A 349 12.09 23.60 -3.34
C LEU A 349 11.76 25.05 -2.98
N ARG A 350 10.49 25.43 -2.92
CA ARG A 350 10.08 26.74 -2.39
C ARG A 350 10.45 26.90 -0.92
N ALA A 351 10.27 25.86 -0.11
CA ALA A 351 10.69 25.89 1.28
C ALA A 351 12.22 26.00 1.41
N VAL A 352 12.97 25.24 0.60
CA VAL A 352 14.45 25.32 0.52
C VAL A 352 14.90 26.74 0.12
N ASP A 353 14.29 27.30 -0.92
CA ASP A 353 14.61 28.69 -1.37
C ASP A 353 14.37 29.71 -0.25
N ARG A 354 13.28 29.59 0.49
CA ARG A 354 12.96 30.48 1.63
C ARG A 354 13.98 30.37 2.75
N VAL A 355 14.27 29.15 3.23
CA VAL A 355 15.17 28.98 4.37
C VAL A 355 16.61 29.39 4.04
N LEU A 356 17.08 29.11 2.83
CA LEU A 356 18.41 29.49 2.39
C LEU A 356 18.52 31.01 2.11
N SER A 357 17.46 31.63 1.56
CA SER A 357 17.39 33.09 1.39
C SER A 357 17.32 33.82 2.71
N ASP A 358 16.71 33.22 3.75
CA ASP A 358 16.72 33.72 5.13
C ASP A 358 18.09 33.53 5.82
N GLY A 359 19.08 32.92 5.15
CA GLY A 359 20.43 32.71 5.67
C GLY A 359 20.60 31.50 6.56
N LEU A 360 19.69 30.51 6.52
CA LEU A 360 19.83 29.29 7.29
C LEU A 360 21.07 28.50 6.82
N ALA A 361 21.93 28.10 7.77
CA ALA A 361 23.13 27.33 7.51
C ALA A 361 22.77 25.82 7.43
N ALA A 362 22.41 25.34 6.25
CA ALA A 362 22.05 23.96 5.98
C ALA A 362 22.36 23.54 4.54
N ASN A 363 22.51 22.26 4.28
CA ASN A 363 22.64 21.68 2.94
C ASN A 363 21.39 20.90 2.56
N PHE A 364 21.17 20.79 1.24
CA PHE A 364 20.09 19.99 0.66
C PHE A 364 20.62 19.15 -0.50
N VAL A 365 20.31 17.84 -0.47
CA VAL A 365 20.53 16.90 -1.58
C VAL A 365 19.15 16.45 -2.05
N VAL A 366 18.73 16.95 -3.21
CA VAL A 366 17.39 16.70 -3.77
C VAL A 366 17.52 15.88 -5.04
N ARG A 367 17.08 14.65 -5.00
CA ARG A 367 17.03 13.74 -6.16
C ARG A 367 15.62 13.73 -6.73
N CYS A 368 15.51 14.08 -8.00
CA CYS A 368 14.27 14.12 -8.77
C CYS A 368 14.47 13.33 -10.05
N ILE A 369 14.42 12.00 -9.97
CA ILE A 369 14.71 11.12 -11.11
C ILE A 369 13.63 11.29 -12.16
N SER A 370 14.00 11.72 -13.37
CA SER A 370 13.10 11.82 -14.50
C SER A 370 13.34 10.66 -15.47
N ALA A 371 12.32 9.81 -15.63
CA ALA A 371 12.33 8.74 -16.63
C ALA A 371 12.15 9.30 -18.06
N ASP A 372 11.50 10.46 -18.18
CA ASP A 372 11.09 11.05 -19.47
C ASP A 372 12.03 12.18 -19.92
N GLY A 373 13.18 12.36 -19.25
CA GLY A 373 14.12 13.44 -19.54
C GLY A 373 13.51 14.84 -19.32
N ILE A 374 12.52 14.94 -18.39
CA ILE A 374 11.92 16.22 -18.03
C ILE A 374 12.99 17.07 -17.36
N ASP A 375 13.18 18.27 -17.91
CA ASP A 375 14.06 19.31 -17.37
C ASP A 375 13.20 20.48 -16.90
N ASP A 376 13.14 20.71 -15.59
CA ASP A 376 12.33 21.78 -15.00
C ASP A 376 13.18 23.02 -14.71
N PRO A 377 12.99 24.11 -15.50
CA PRO A 377 13.76 25.33 -15.32
C PRO A 377 13.65 25.96 -13.92
N PHE A 378 12.50 25.79 -13.25
CA PHE A 378 12.28 26.29 -11.90
C PHE A 378 13.24 25.61 -10.90
N PHE A 379 13.44 24.29 -11.02
CA PHE A 379 14.33 23.54 -10.15
C PHE A 379 15.78 23.96 -10.34
N HIS A 380 16.22 24.11 -11.59
CA HIS A 380 17.57 24.55 -11.90
C HIS A 380 17.85 25.99 -11.47
N GLU A 381 16.85 26.86 -11.55
CA GLU A 381 17.01 28.24 -11.09
C GLU A 381 17.27 28.30 -9.59
N ILE A 382 16.52 27.53 -8.78
CA ILE A 382 16.73 27.48 -7.33
C ILE A 382 18.10 26.88 -7.00
N ALA A 383 18.48 25.77 -7.65
CA ALA A 383 19.78 25.14 -7.42
C ALA A 383 20.95 26.08 -7.74
N ARG A 384 20.86 26.83 -8.84
CA ARG A 384 21.85 27.82 -9.23
C ARG A 384 21.92 28.97 -8.23
N ARG A 385 20.78 29.43 -7.69
CA ARG A 385 20.72 30.51 -6.69
C ARG A 385 21.40 30.12 -5.39
N HIS A 386 21.33 28.86 -5.03
CA HIS A 386 21.88 28.33 -3.79
C HIS A 386 23.04 27.34 -4.02
N THR A 387 23.88 27.64 -5.03
CA THR A 387 25.11 26.86 -5.29
C THR A 387 25.97 26.75 -4.02
N GLY A 388 26.45 25.54 -3.73
CA GLY A 388 27.20 25.22 -2.52
C GLY A 388 26.32 24.92 -1.28
N ARG A 389 24.98 24.95 -1.42
CA ARG A 389 24.02 24.60 -0.37
C ARG A 389 22.94 23.65 -0.86
N LEU A 390 22.63 23.63 -2.15
CA LEU A 390 21.66 22.77 -2.79
C LEU A 390 22.33 22.00 -3.94
N HIS A 391 22.35 20.69 -3.82
CA HIS A 391 22.66 19.77 -4.91
C HIS A 391 21.37 19.18 -5.46
N LEU A 392 21.16 19.31 -6.76
CA LEU A 392 20.00 18.76 -7.47
C LEU A 392 20.48 17.65 -8.40
N GLU A 393 19.96 16.42 -8.18
CA GLU A 393 20.31 15.24 -8.94
C GLU A 393 19.13 14.76 -9.78
N TRP A 394 19.30 14.72 -11.12
CA TRP A 394 18.31 14.24 -12.06
C TRP A 394 18.65 12.87 -12.64
N GLU A 395 19.92 12.51 -12.58
CA GLU A 395 20.40 11.28 -13.18
C GLU A 395 20.23 10.09 -12.27
N ARG A 396 20.17 8.92 -12.87
CA ARG A 396 20.24 7.67 -12.13
C ARG A 396 21.67 7.42 -11.73
N VAL A 397 21.89 7.23 -10.45
CA VAL A 397 23.15 6.75 -9.88
C VAL A 397 22.93 5.35 -9.31
N ASP A 398 24.00 4.62 -9.05
CA ASP A 398 23.93 3.30 -8.41
C ASP A 398 23.35 3.40 -6.99
N GLU A 399 22.75 2.31 -6.52
CA GLU A 399 22.05 2.27 -5.25
C GLU A 399 22.96 2.55 -4.05
N ARG A 400 24.24 2.16 -4.15
CA ARG A 400 25.23 2.45 -3.09
C ARG A 400 25.53 3.95 -2.99
N SER A 401 25.52 4.66 -4.08
CA SER A 401 25.63 6.13 -4.10
C SER A 401 24.40 6.80 -3.47
N VAL A 402 23.19 6.29 -3.73
CA VAL A 402 21.97 6.78 -3.08
C VAL A 402 22.04 6.56 -1.57
N PHE A 403 22.45 5.37 -1.14
CA PHE A 403 22.66 5.09 0.27
C PHE A 403 23.69 6.05 0.89
N ALA A 404 24.80 6.30 0.20
CA ALA A 404 25.83 7.23 0.69
C ALA A 404 25.30 8.65 0.87
N TYR A 405 24.42 9.13 -0.03
CA TYR A 405 23.74 10.41 0.15
C TYR A 405 22.84 10.44 1.38
N ALA A 406 22.02 9.40 1.56
CA ALA A 406 21.14 9.27 2.70
C ALA A 406 21.90 9.16 4.02
N ALA A 407 22.96 8.34 4.07
CA ALA A 407 23.82 8.16 5.25
C ALA A 407 24.67 9.41 5.58
N SER A 408 24.87 10.29 4.60
CA SER A 408 25.52 11.60 4.82
C SER A 408 24.52 12.70 5.23
N ALA A 409 23.22 12.38 5.28
CA ALA A 409 22.17 13.33 5.66
C ALA A 409 21.79 13.16 7.14
N ASP A 410 21.42 14.28 7.77
CA ASP A 410 20.90 14.31 9.13
C ASP A 410 19.37 14.16 9.15
N PHE A 411 18.72 14.65 8.10
CA PHE A 411 17.27 14.64 7.94
C PHE A 411 16.87 14.18 6.53
N CYS A 412 15.66 13.62 6.40
CA CYS A 412 15.09 13.33 5.10
C CYS A 412 13.71 13.98 4.93
N LEU A 413 13.40 14.42 3.71
CA LEU A 413 12.23 15.23 3.37
C LEU A 413 11.29 14.45 2.44
N PHE A 414 10.07 14.16 2.89
CA PHE A 414 9.07 13.43 2.10
C PHE A 414 7.70 14.13 2.15
N PRO A 415 7.55 15.27 1.44
CA PRO A 415 6.34 16.09 1.49
C PRO A 415 5.26 15.64 0.50
N SER A 416 4.91 14.37 0.49
CA SER A 416 3.89 13.83 -0.42
C SER A 416 2.56 14.53 -0.25
N LYS A 417 1.94 14.94 -1.37
CA LYS A 417 0.71 15.75 -1.40
C LYS A 417 -0.57 14.92 -1.33
N PHE A 418 -0.52 13.71 -1.85
CA PHE A 418 -1.67 12.82 -1.91
C PHE A 418 -1.69 11.79 -0.80
N GLU A 419 -2.88 11.32 -0.43
CA GLU A 419 -3.08 10.06 0.28
C GLU A 419 -2.78 8.84 -0.63
N MET A 420 -1.81 8.98 -1.54
CA MET A 420 -1.45 7.91 -2.47
C MET A 420 -0.29 7.05 -1.99
N ASP A 421 0.56 7.61 -1.14
CA ASP A 421 1.66 6.86 -0.55
C ASP A 421 1.11 5.94 0.55
N THR A 422 1.37 4.66 0.40
CA THR A 422 0.81 3.60 1.25
C THR A 422 1.89 2.90 2.07
N PHE A 423 3.10 2.91 1.54
CA PHE A 423 4.36 2.59 2.20
C PHE A 423 5.49 3.20 1.36
N LEU A 424 6.10 4.27 1.82
CA LEU A 424 7.14 4.95 1.07
C LEU A 424 8.50 4.33 1.36
N ILE A 425 8.92 3.35 0.55
CA ILE A 425 10.19 2.63 0.71
C ILE A 425 11.36 3.61 0.83
N ALA A 426 11.42 4.62 -0.04
CA ALA A 426 12.50 5.62 -0.02
C ALA A 426 12.61 6.40 1.31
N GLN A 427 11.50 6.63 2.02
CA GLN A 427 11.53 7.23 3.36
C GLN A 427 12.14 6.25 4.36
N GLY A 428 11.68 4.99 4.34
CA GLY A 428 12.21 3.95 5.22
C GLY A 428 13.70 3.69 4.96
N GLU A 429 14.13 3.67 3.71
CA GLU A 429 15.54 3.56 3.32
C GLU A 429 16.38 4.70 3.90
N ALA A 430 15.94 5.94 3.74
CA ALA A 430 16.64 7.10 4.34
C ALA A 430 16.68 7.03 5.88
N MET A 431 15.60 6.57 6.51
CA MET A 431 15.55 6.36 7.96
C MET A 431 16.53 5.24 8.41
N THR A 432 16.66 4.12 7.66
CA THR A 432 17.63 3.06 7.99
C THR A 432 19.07 3.54 7.90
N ALA A 433 19.33 4.52 7.02
CA ALA A 433 20.63 5.17 6.89
C ALA A 433 20.90 6.21 8.00
N GLY A 434 19.96 6.45 8.91
CA GLY A 434 20.11 7.31 10.07
C GLY A 434 19.46 8.69 9.95
N ALA A 435 18.84 9.02 8.83
CA ALA A 435 18.19 10.31 8.63
C ALA A 435 16.85 10.41 9.40
N VAL A 436 16.61 11.56 10.05
CA VAL A 436 15.35 11.86 10.75
C VAL A 436 14.30 12.35 9.74
N PRO A 437 13.11 11.72 9.64
CA PRO A 437 12.12 12.11 8.65
C PRO A 437 11.40 13.43 8.99
N ILE A 438 11.20 14.24 7.99
CA ILE A 438 10.26 15.37 7.94
C ILE A 438 9.28 15.04 6.81
N ALA A 439 8.11 14.55 7.15
CA ALA A 439 7.18 13.99 6.17
C ALA A 439 5.74 14.44 6.44
N THR A 440 4.91 14.41 5.41
CA THR A 440 3.48 14.72 5.55
C THR A 440 2.80 13.70 6.45
N ASP A 441 1.93 14.22 7.33
CA ASP A 441 1.05 13.38 8.15
C ASP A 441 0.01 12.71 7.25
N GLN A 442 0.18 11.41 7.04
CA GLN A 442 -0.68 10.55 6.22
C GLN A 442 -0.90 9.22 6.92
N ARG A 443 -2.14 8.72 6.89
CA ARG A 443 -2.45 7.40 7.44
C ARG A 443 -1.61 6.28 6.83
N GLY A 444 -1.47 6.28 5.51
CA GLY A 444 -0.67 5.29 4.80
C GLY A 444 0.79 5.24 5.24
N MET A 445 1.27 6.29 5.93
CA MET A 445 2.64 6.45 6.42
C MET A 445 2.77 6.35 7.94
N ALA A 446 1.67 6.10 8.66
CA ALA A 446 1.64 6.08 10.13
C ALA A 446 2.61 5.06 10.75
N HIS A 447 2.91 3.98 10.03
CA HIS A 447 3.87 2.96 10.47
C HIS A 447 5.29 3.47 10.68
N PHE A 448 5.70 4.58 10.06
CA PHE A 448 6.99 5.23 10.30
C PHE A 448 7.01 6.14 11.55
N ARG A 449 5.85 6.43 12.14
CA ARG A 449 5.70 7.12 13.42
C ARG A 449 6.22 8.56 13.48
N HIS A 450 6.48 9.22 12.36
CA HIS A 450 6.98 10.60 12.35
C HIS A 450 5.94 11.62 12.86
N ALA A 451 4.65 11.26 12.83
CA ALA A 451 3.53 12.08 13.33
C ALA A 451 3.06 11.70 14.74
N ASP A 452 3.73 10.78 15.43
CA ASP A 452 3.40 10.36 16.78
C ASP A 452 3.63 11.48 17.81
N ALA A 453 3.20 11.24 19.05
CA ALA A 453 3.48 12.14 20.19
C ALA A 453 5.00 12.29 20.40
N PRO A 454 5.47 13.42 20.94
CA PRO A 454 6.91 13.73 21.04
C PRO A 454 7.77 12.66 21.69
N GLY A 455 7.24 11.90 22.64
CA GLY A 455 7.99 10.83 23.31
C GLY A 455 8.22 9.57 22.46
N THR A 456 7.41 9.36 21.42
CA THR A 456 7.42 8.16 20.56
C THR A 456 7.69 8.49 19.09
N ALA A 457 7.60 9.76 18.70
CA ALA A 457 7.85 10.20 17.34
C ALA A 457 9.26 9.82 16.88
N THR A 458 9.37 9.50 15.58
CA THR A 458 10.65 9.24 14.89
C THR A 458 11.16 10.47 14.13
N GLY A 459 10.36 11.53 14.03
CA GLY A 459 10.68 12.71 13.24
C GLY A 459 9.64 13.82 13.40
N PHE A 460 9.37 14.52 12.31
CA PHE A 460 8.49 15.69 12.27
C PHE A 460 7.38 15.51 11.24
N ALA A 461 6.15 15.77 11.66
CA ALA A 461 5.01 15.82 10.77
C ALA A 461 4.85 17.20 10.12
N VAL A 462 4.45 17.25 8.87
CA VAL A 462 4.04 18.46 8.17
C VAL A 462 2.61 18.36 7.65
N ASN A 463 1.85 19.42 7.79
CA ASN A 463 0.49 19.53 7.30
C ASN A 463 0.45 19.96 5.85
N ARG A 464 -0.65 19.65 5.16
CA ARG A 464 -0.93 20.01 3.77
C ARG A 464 -2.39 20.43 3.59
N SER A 465 -2.68 21.16 2.51
CA SER A 465 -4.05 21.62 2.19
C SER A 465 -4.71 20.83 1.05
N PHE A 466 -3.97 19.96 0.36
CA PHE A 466 -4.37 19.29 -0.89
C PHE A 466 -4.58 20.22 -2.09
N ALA A 467 -4.22 21.50 -1.98
CA ALA A 467 -4.25 22.41 -3.11
C ALA A 467 -3.16 22.05 -4.13
N GLU A 468 -3.41 22.36 -5.41
CA GLU A 468 -2.40 22.16 -6.46
C GLU A 468 -1.13 22.97 -6.16
N ASP A 469 -1.31 24.21 -5.70
CA ASP A 469 -0.27 25.09 -5.16
C ASP A 469 -0.43 25.17 -3.64
N ASP A 470 0.29 24.30 -2.91
CA ASP A 470 0.09 24.10 -1.49
C ASP A 470 1.01 24.98 -0.64
N GLU A 471 0.60 26.23 -0.44
CA GLU A 471 1.33 27.18 0.41
C GLU A 471 1.37 26.74 1.88
N LEU A 472 0.34 26.02 2.37
CA LEU A 472 0.35 25.49 3.73
C LEU A 472 1.47 24.46 3.91
N LEU A 473 1.64 23.55 2.94
CA LEU A 473 2.73 22.58 2.94
C LEU A 473 4.10 23.28 2.86
N THR A 474 4.24 24.27 1.97
CA THR A 474 5.47 25.07 1.86
C THR A 474 5.84 25.75 3.18
N ALA A 475 4.87 26.37 3.85
CA ALA A 475 5.07 27.04 5.13
C ALA A 475 5.41 26.04 6.25
N ALA A 476 4.73 24.90 6.29
CA ALA A 476 4.97 23.84 7.27
C ALA A 476 6.38 23.24 7.10
N LEU A 477 6.81 22.95 5.86
CA LEU A 477 8.17 22.48 5.58
C LEU A 477 9.22 23.53 6.01
N THR A 478 9.00 24.81 5.67
CA THR A 478 9.89 25.90 6.08
C THR A 478 10.09 25.96 7.58
N ALA A 479 8.99 25.82 8.34
CA ALA A 479 9.02 25.84 9.80
C ALA A 479 9.77 24.63 10.36
N ARG A 480 9.47 23.42 9.86
CA ARG A 480 10.08 22.17 10.34
C ARG A 480 11.56 22.07 9.99
N VAL A 481 11.99 22.56 8.83
CA VAL A 481 13.41 22.63 8.50
C VAL A 481 14.17 23.53 9.47
N LYS A 482 13.62 24.71 9.83
CA LYS A 482 14.23 25.59 10.83
C LYS A 482 14.29 24.94 12.22
N GLU A 483 13.23 24.27 12.64
CA GLU A 483 13.17 23.53 13.91
C GLU A 483 14.19 22.39 13.94
N ALA A 484 14.32 21.64 12.85
CA ALA A 484 15.28 20.54 12.72
C ALA A 484 16.74 21.04 12.82
N VAL A 485 17.08 22.15 12.17
CA VAL A 485 18.40 22.77 12.29
C VAL A 485 18.65 23.25 13.72
N ALA A 486 17.67 23.87 14.38
CA ALA A 486 17.79 24.27 15.78
C ALA A 486 18.01 23.07 16.70
N LEU A 487 17.26 21.98 16.52
CA LEU A 487 17.44 20.74 17.27
C LEU A 487 18.87 20.18 17.10
N TRP A 488 19.34 20.09 15.85
CA TRP A 488 20.67 19.58 15.54
C TRP A 488 21.78 20.41 16.17
N THR A 489 21.62 21.75 16.20
CA THR A 489 22.61 22.71 16.73
C THR A 489 22.56 22.79 18.24
N ASP A 490 21.35 22.97 18.81
CA ASP A 490 21.16 23.38 20.20
C ASP A 490 20.99 22.17 21.14
N ASP A 491 20.44 21.04 20.65
CA ASP A 491 20.26 19.81 21.43
C ASP A 491 20.70 18.54 20.65
N PRO A 492 22.02 18.39 20.42
CA PRO A 492 22.54 17.25 19.68
C PRO A 492 22.32 15.90 20.40
N GLY A 493 22.01 15.93 21.70
CA GLY A 493 21.64 14.73 22.46
C GLY A 493 20.27 14.18 22.02
N HIS A 494 19.28 15.04 22.01
CA HIS A 494 17.94 14.69 21.57
C HIS A 494 17.91 14.36 20.07
N TYR A 495 18.65 15.10 19.23
CA TYR A 495 18.78 14.77 17.82
C TYR A 495 19.29 13.34 17.59
N ARG A 496 20.38 12.94 18.29
CA ARG A 496 20.92 11.57 18.15
C ARG A 496 19.95 10.50 18.62
N GLU A 497 19.19 10.75 19.70
CA GLU A 497 18.15 9.82 20.15
C GLU A 497 17.03 9.67 19.13
N LEU A 498 16.61 10.78 18.51
CA LEU A 498 15.59 10.77 17.46
C LEU A 498 16.05 10.01 16.21
N ALA A 499 17.30 10.24 15.77
CA ALA A 499 17.91 9.54 14.65
C ALA A 499 18.02 8.01 14.91
N ARG A 500 18.47 7.63 16.13
CA ARG A 500 18.54 6.22 16.52
C ARG A 500 17.14 5.56 16.52
N ARG A 501 16.12 6.24 17.03
CA ARG A 501 14.74 5.76 17.04
C ARG A 501 14.18 5.64 15.61
N SER A 502 14.43 6.63 14.76
CA SER A 502 14.06 6.62 13.34
C SER A 502 14.63 5.38 12.63
N ALA A 503 15.93 5.18 12.73
CA ALA A 503 16.59 4.03 12.12
C ALA A 503 16.07 2.68 12.63
N ALA A 504 15.86 2.56 13.93
CA ALA A 504 15.38 1.31 14.53
C ALA A 504 13.95 0.96 14.08
N VAL A 505 13.06 1.95 14.00
CA VAL A 505 11.69 1.75 13.48
C VAL A 505 11.73 1.28 12.04
N ALA A 506 12.51 1.92 11.18
CA ALA A 506 12.58 1.54 9.76
C ALA A 506 13.23 0.14 9.59
N ARG A 507 14.28 -0.18 10.33
CA ARG A 507 14.95 -1.48 10.28
C ARG A 507 14.09 -2.67 10.73
N ALA A 508 12.96 -2.42 11.38
CA ALA A 508 11.99 -3.44 11.75
C ALA A 508 11.19 -3.98 10.53
N PHE A 509 11.10 -3.24 9.45
CA PHE A 509 10.36 -3.65 8.26
C PHE A 509 11.24 -4.51 7.35
N THR A 510 11.16 -5.84 7.53
CA THR A 510 11.91 -6.83 6.77
C THR A 510 11.02 -7.61 5.80
N TRP A 511 11.57 -8.04 4.68
CA TRP A 511 10.86 -8.89 3.71
C TRP A 511 10.54 -10.27 4.30
N GLU A 512 11.33 -10.72 5.23
CA GLU A 512 11.08 -11.95 5.98
C GLU A 512 9.75 -11.91 6.73
N HIS A 513 9.55 -10.85 7.51
CA HIS A 513 8.32 -10.62 8.24
C HIS A 513 7.12 -10.40 7.30
N CYS A 514 7.33 -9.59 6.26
CA CYS A 514 6.31 -9.32 5.23
C CYS A 514 5.82 -10.64 4.58
N ALA A 515 6.74 -11.54 4.22
CA ALA A 515 6.39 -12.84 3.66
C ALA A 515 5.60 -13.70 4.65
N ASP A 516 5.92 -13.68 5.93
CA ASP A 516 5.19 -14.44 6.95
C ASP A 516 3.73 -13.98 7.07
N LEU A 517 3.48 -12.67 6.99
CA LEU A 517 2.14 -12.09 6.98
C LEU A 517 1.31 -12.56 5.79
N HIS A 518 1.88 -12.47 4.60
CA HIS A 518 1.24 -12.94 3.37
C HIS A 518 0.96 -14.45 3.44
N LEU A 519 1.94 -15.24 3.86
CA LEU A 519 1.82 -16.69 3.93
C LEU A 519 0.78 -17.14 4.95
N ALA A 520 0.55 -16.39 6.02
CA ALA A 520 -0.53 -16.65 6.96
C ALA A 520 -1.90 -16.55 6.27
N ALA A 521 -2.14 -15.47 5.52
CA ALA A 521 -3.37 -15.28 4.75
C ALA A 521 -3.49 -16.28 3.58
N PHE A 522 -2.42 -16.46 2.81
CA PHE A 522 -2.38 -17.36 1.65
C PHE A 522 -2.60 -18.83 2.03
N THR A 523 -2.05 -19.27 3.15
CA THR A 523 -2.24 -20.66 3.63
C THR A 523 -3.69 -20.94 3.98
N ARG A 524 -4.40 -19.99 4.59
CA ARG A 524 -5.84 -20.13 4.87
C ARG A 524 -6.63 -20.21 3.59
N LEU A 525 -6.40 -19.28 2.67
CA LEU A 525 -7.06 -19.30 1.37
C LEU A 525 -6.79 -20.62 0.63
N TRP A 526 -5.54 -21.08 0.63
CA TRP A 526 -5.15 -22.34 0.00
C TRP A 526 -5.88 -23.56 0.56
N ARG A 527 -6.20 -23.53 1.86
CA ARG A 527 -6.95 -24.59 2.56
C ARG A 527 -8.47 -24.44 2.44
N GLY A 528 -8.96 -23.40 1.79
CA GLY A 528 -10.38 -23.09 1.73
C GLY A 528 -10.97 -22.63 3.07
N GLU A 529 -10.13 -22.14 3.98
CA GLU A 529 -10.58 -21.57 5.24
C GLU A 529 -11.10 -20.16 5.00
N PRO A 530 -12.19 -19.72 5.65
CA PRO A 530 -12.67 -18.34 5.51
C PRO A 530 -11.61 -17.37 5.98
N ALA A 531 -11.40 -16.33 5.20
CA ALA A 531 -10.52 -15.23 5.58
C ALA A 531 -11.03 -14.59 6.87
N ARG A 532 -10.20 -14.53 7.88
CA ARG A 532 -10.47 -13.87 9.17
C ARG A 532 -9.66 -12.58 9.20
N LEU A 533 -10.01 -11.68 8.33
CA LEU A 533 -9.28 -10.43 8.20
C LEU A 533 -10.11 -9.31 8.82
N PRO A 534 -9.54 -8.41 9.44
CA PRO A 534 -8.23 -8.03 9.92
C PRO A 534 -7.84 -8.74 11.23
N ALA A 535 -8.20 -9.99 11.37
CA ALA A 535 -7.98 -10.81 12.54
C ALA A 535 -6.50 -11.01 12.85
N GLU A 536 -5.69 -10.98 11.83
CA GLU A 536 -4.27 -11.14 12.00
C GLU A 536 -3.68 -9.77 12.22
N ARG A 537 -3.59 -9.40 13.47
CA ARG A 537 -2.88 -8.24 14.01
C ARG A 537 -1.38 -8.30 13.76
N ALA A 538 -0.98 -9.14 12.81
CA ALA A 538 0.38 -9.52 12.58
C ALA A 538 1.29 -8.30 12.43
N LEU A 539 0.86 -7.23 11.72
CA LEU A 539 1.63 -5.99 11.68
C LEU A 539 1.70 -5.26 13.03
N ARG A 540 0.69 -5.39 13.89
CA ARG A 540 0.72 -4.74 15.20
C ARG A 540 1.57 -5.48 16.21
N HIS A 541 1.42 -6.80 16.30
CA HIS A 541 2.20 -7.60 17.24
C HIS A 541 3.66 -7.74 16.79
N GLY A 542 3.89 -7.96 15.49
CA GLY A 542 5.23 -8.01 14.95
C GLY A 542 6.00 -6.71 15.09
N TRP A 543 5.30 -5.58 15.22
CA TRP A 543 5.93 -4.27 15.28
C TRP A 543 6.68 -4.02 16.59
N THR A 544 6.06 -4.29 17.74
CA THR A 544 6.70 -4.19 19.04
C THR A 544 7.73 -5.27 19.29
N GLU A 545 7.55 -6.46 18.69
CA GLU A 545 8.53 -7.54 18.75
C GLU A 545 9.79 -7.24 17.93
N LEU A 546 9.68 -6.44 16.87
CA LEU A 546 10.79 -6.04 16.01
C LEU A 546 11.58 -4.85 16.56
N LEU A 547 11.03 -4.08 17.50
CA LEU A 547 11.75 -2.97 18.11
C LEU A 547 12.83 -3.50 19.06
N PRO A 548 14.07 -2.98 18.98
CA PRO A 548 15.06 -3.19 20.04
C PRO A 548 14.50 -2.79 21.42
N ASP A 549 14.84 -3.55 22.46
CA ASP A 549 14.31 -3.32 23.82
C ASP A 549 14.54 -1.89 24.31
N GLU A 550 15.65 -1.24 23.88
CA GLU A 550 15.96 0.15 24.26
C GLU A 550 14.99 1.18 23.63
N LEU A 551 14.28 0.81 22.58
CA LEU A 551 13.33 1.68 21.90
C LEU A 551 11.88 1.31 22.19
N LEU A 552 11.68 0.16 22.79
CA LEU A 552 10.37 -0.26 23.22
C LEU A 552 9.96 0.58 24.43
N THR A 553 8.86 1.31 24.30
CA THR A 553 8.31 2.09 25.42
C THR A 553 7.07 1.42 26.00
N VAL A 554 6.81 1.67 27.27
CA VAL A 554 5.59 1.23 27.97
C VAL A 554 4.34 1.69 27.19
N ASP A 555 4.33 2.92 26.71
CA ASP A 555 3.18 3.48 25.99
C ASP A 555 3.00 2.82 24.61
N ALA A 556 4.10 2.52 23.89
CA ALA A 556 4.02 1.75 22.67
C ALA A 556 3.46 0.34 22.88
N ALA A 557 3.91 -0.35 23.92
CA ALA A 557 3.39 -1.67 24.26
C ALA A 557 1.88 -1.65 24.56
N VAL A 558 1.40 -0.63 25.29
CA VAL A 558 -0.03 -0.44 25.57
C VAL A 558 -0.80 -0.10 24.29
N GLU A 559 -0.28 0.80 23.47
CA GLU A 559 -0.91 1.22 22.21
C GLU A 559 -1.10 0.04 21.27
N HIS A 560 -0.10 -0.83 21.16
CA HIS A 560 -0.15 -2.02 20.30
C HIS A 560 -0.81 -3.24 20.96
N GLY A 561 -1.16 -3.16 22.25
CA GLY A 561 -1.79 -4.26 22.98
C GLY A 561 -0.86 -5.45 23.26
N ASP A 562 0.46 -5.18 23.28
CA ASP A 562 1.48 -6.20 23.52
C ASP A 562 1.84 -6.30 25.01
N LEU A 563 1.11 -7.17 25.70
CA LEU A 563 1.35 -7.45 27.13
C LEU A 563 2.73 -8.08 27.36
N ALA A 564 3.23 -8.89 26.44
CA ALA A 564 4.54 -9.54 26.60
C ALA A 564 5.67 -8.51 26.48
N ALA A 565 5.58 -7.60 25.51
CA ALA A 565 6.49 -6.47 25.40
C ALA A 565 6.48 -5.58 26.65
N TYR A 566 5.29 -5.29 27.16
CA TYR A 566 5.16 -4.51 28.39
C TYR A 566 5.87 -5.17 29.58
N GLU A 567 5.65 -6.47 29.79
CA GLU A 567 6.23 -7.23 30.91
C GLU A 567 7.76 -7.33 30.84
N ARG A 568 8.36 -7.15 29.66
CA ARG A 568 9.82 -7.00 29.53
C ARG A 568 10.33 -5.67 30.10
N LEU A 569 9.50 -4.63 30.05
CA LEU A 569 9.86 -3.27 30.48
C LEU A 569 9.51 -2.95 31.90
N ALA A 570 8.35 -3.43 32.38
CA ALA A 570 7.82 -3.12 33.69
C ALA A 570 6.88 -4.22 34.19
N PRO A 571 6.73 -4.38 35.52
CA PRO A 571 5.72 -5.27 36.07
C PRO A 571 4.31 -4.81 35.71
N LEU A 572 3.45 -5.76 35.30
CA LEU A 572 2.05 -5.48 35.05
C LEU A 572 1.32 -5.25 36.39
N ASP A 573 1.25 -4.00 36.85
CA ASP A 573 0.43 -3.60 37.98
C ASP A 573 -1.04 -3.36 37.59
N ASP A 574 -1.89 -3.05 38.57
CA ASP A 574 -3.33 -2.87 38.32
C ASP A 574 -3.62 -1.63 37.45
N GLY A 575 -2.82 -0.57 37.58
CA GLY A 575 -2.94 0.62 36.73
C GLY A 575 -2.57 0.35 35.29
N ALA A 576 -1.52 -0.41 35.06
CA ALA A 576 -1.11 -0.85 33.73
C ALA A 576 -2.15 -1.78 33.12
N ALA A 577 -2.61 -2.79 33.84
CA ALA A 577 -3.64 -3.71 33.38
C ALA A 577 -4.93 -2.96 33.00
N ARG A 578 -5.32 -1.96 33.79
CA ARG A 578 -6.46 -1.10 33.43
C ARG A 578 -6.22 -0.35 32.11
N ARG A 579 -5.07 0.26 31.92
CA ARG A 579 -4.72 0.94 30.64
C ARG A 579 -4.76 -0.02 29.45
N PHE A 580 -4.22 -1.24 29.60
CA PHE A 580 -4.29 -2.26 28.55
C PHE A 580 -5.72 -2.63 28.21
N PHE A 581 -6.55 -2.86 29.23
CA PHE A 581 -7.96 -3.19 29.03
C PHE A 581 -8.69 -2.05 28.28
N ASP A 582 -8.53 -0.80 28.72
CA ASP A 582 -9.20 0.35 28.10
C ASP A 582 -8.75 0.57 26.66
N ALA A 583 -7.45 0.52 26.39
CA ALA A 583 -6.91 0.64 25.05
C ALA A 583 -7.36 -0.52 24.15
N ALA A 584 -7.36 -1.74 24.64
CA ALA A 584 -7.83 -2.91 23.91
C ALA A 584 -9.34 -2.86 23.66
N TRP A 585 -10.12 -2.40 24.62
CA TRP A 585 -11.57 -2.23 24.49
C TRP A 585 -11.93 -1.23 23.38
N LEU A 586 -11.26 -0.09 23.35
CA LEU A 586 -11.46 0.92 22.29
C LEU A 586 -11.12 0.42 20.89
N ARG A 587 -10.21 -0.51 20.79
CA ARG A 587 -9.83 -1.16 19.52
C ARG A 587 -10.67 -2.40 19.18
N ALA A 588 -11.61 -2.76 20.07
CA ALA A 588 -12.32 -4.04 20.03
C ALA A 588 -11.38 -5.26 20.01
N ASP A 589 -10.25 -5.14 20.69
CA ASP A 589 -9.27 -6.20 20.93
C ASP A 589 -9.68 -7.05 22.13
N PHE A 590 -10.68 -7.86 21.94
CA PHE A 590 -11.25 -8.64 23.04
C PHE A 590 -10.31 -9.76 23.54
N ALA A 591 -9.40 -10.24 22.69
CA ALA A 591 -8.39 -11.22 23.11
C ALA A 591 -7.42 -10.61 24.14
N THR A 592 -6.93 -9.39 23.88
CA THR A 592 -6.11 -8.64 24.84
C THR A 592 -6.90 -8.27 26.10
N CYS A 593 -8.19 -7.89 25.97
CA CYS A 593 -9.06 -7.67 27.13
C CYS A 593 -9.15 -8.93 28.00
N GLU A 594 -9.45 -10.10 27.43
CA GLU A 594 -9.55 -11.36 28.14
C GLU A 594 -8.20 -11.80 28.74
N GLN A 595 -7.10 -11.57 28.05
CA GLN A 595 -5.77 -11.89 28.55
C GLN A 595 -5.41 -11.01 29.75
N THR A 596 -5.74 -9.72 29.69
CA THR A 596 -5.53 -8.77 30.77
C THR A 596 -6.32 -9.17 32.03
N ILE A 597 -7.61 -9.52 31.86
CA ILE A 597 -8.43 -10.02 32.96
C ILE A 597 -7.86 -11.30 33.59
N ARG A 598 -7.38 -12.24 32.76
CA ARG A 598 -6.77 -13.49 33.29
C ARG A 598 -5.52 -13.22 34.10
N ARG A 599 -4.72 -12.24 33.72
CA ARG A 599 -3.47 -11.90 34.46
C ARG A 599 -3.69 -11.03 35.70
N ARG A 600 -4.68 -10.12 35.64
CA ARG A 600 -5.01 -9.18 36.70
C ARG A 600 -6.53 -9.04 36.83
N PRO A 601 -7.21 -10.04 37.44
CA PRO A 601 -8.67 -10.08 37.50
C PRO A 601 -9.26 -8.92 38.31
N ASP A 602 -8.55 -8.44 39.35
CA ASP A 602 -9.02 -7.38 40.22
C ASP A 602 -8.78 -5.98 39.67
N ALA A 603 -7.94 -5.83 38.64
CA ALA A 603 -7.61 -4.54 38.03
C ALA A 603 -8.72 -4.01 37.11
N VAL A 604 -9.59 -4.88 36.61
CA VAL A 604 -10.67 -4.53 35.69
C VAL A 604 -12.00 -4.55 36.46
N PRO A 605 -12.78 -3.45 36.50
CA PRO A 605 -14.07 -3.40 37.17
C PRO A 605 -15.01 -4.51 36.72
N ALA A 606 -15.75 -5.08 37.68
CA ALA A 606 -16.68 -6.19 37.42
C ALA A 606 -17.74 -5.85 36.34
N GLU A 607 -18.14 -4.57 36.25
CA GLU A 607 -19.05 -4.07 35.23
C GLU A 607 -18.45 -4.15 33.82
N ASP A 608 -17.16 -3.85 33.64
CA ASP A 608 -16.46 -3.93 32.38
C ASP A 608 -16.25 -5.39 31.97
N VAL A 609 -15.91 -6.27 32.89
CA VAL A 609 -15.87 -7.73 32.65
C VAL A 609 -17.23 -8.25 32.21
N THR A 610 -18.30 -7.78 32.89
CA THR A 610 -19.66 -8.16 32.52
C THR A 610 -20.03 -7.66 31.13
N ARG A 611 -19.68 -6.42 30.80
CA ARG A 611 -19.92 -5.81 29.49
C ARG A 611 -19.16 -6.57 28.40
N LEU A 612 -17.90 -6.93 28.62
CA LEU A 612 -17.11 -7.73 27.70
C LEU A 612 -17.78 -9.08 27.40
N ARG A 613 -18.22 -9.76 28.45
CA ARG A 613 -18.86 -11.08 28.31
C ARG A 613 -20.26 -11.02 27.71
N ALA A 614 -21.00 -9.95 27.96
CA ALA A 614 -22.37 -9.74 27.47
C ALA A 614 -22.43 -9.08 26.09
N ARG A 615 -21.28 -8.75 25.46
CA ARG A 615 -21.24 -8.07 24.17
C ARG A 615 -21.91 -8.87 23.04
N LEU A 616 -21.79 -10.17 23.14
CA LEU A 616 -22.38 -11.11 22.19
C LEU A 616 -23.37 -12.04 22.95
N ALA A 617 -24.59 -12.14 22.47
CA ALA A 617 -25.60 -13.05 22.99
C ALA A 617 -26.32 -13.76 21.86
N LEU A 618 -26.38 -15.08 21.95
CA LEU A 618 -27.29 -15.92 21.17
C LEU A 618 -28.56 -16.10 21.96
N LEU A 619 -29.67 -15.64 21.44
CA LEU A 619 -30.95 -15.65 22.14
C LEU A 619 -31.73 -16.95 21.83
N PRO A 620 -32.62 -17.39 22.75
CA PRO A 620 -33.40 -18.62 22.56
C PRO A 620 -34.33 -18.64 21.34
N ASP A 621 -34.69 -17.46 20.83
CA ASP A 621 -35.50 -17.25 19.62
C ASP A 621 -34.70 -17.41 18.32
N GLY A 622 -33.42 -17.77 18.39
CA GLY A 622 -32.55 -17.90 17.23
C GLY A 622 -32.00 -16.56 16.75
N ALA A 623 -32.06 -15.50 17.55
CA ALA A 623 -31.47 -14.23 17.23
C ALA A 623 -30.04 -14.08 17.84
N LEU A 624 -29.18 -13.40 17.11
CA LEU A 624 -27.89 -12.92 17.58
C LEU A 624 -28.04 -11.46 17.95
N ARG A 625 -27.58 -11.08 19.15
CA ARG A 625 -27.47 -9.69 19.58
C ARG A 625 -26.03 -9.35 19.87
N TYR A 626 -25.59 -8.21 19.37
CA TYR A 626 -24.23 -7.69 19.58
C TYR A 626 -24.28 -6.28 20.14
N ARG A 627 -23.45 -6.00 21.16
CA ARG A 627 -23.41 -4.70 21.85
C ARG A 627 -21.98 -4.18 21.94
N LEU A 628 -21.73 -3.09 21.25
CA LEU A 628 -20.47 -2.36 21.31
C LEU A 628 -20.74 -0.88 21.02
N ALA A 629 -20.63 -0.03 22.03
CA ALA A 629 -21.04 1.37 21.97
C ALA A 629 -20.34 2.17 20.84
N HIS A 630 -19.11 1.81 20.54
CA HIS A 630 -18.29 2.45 19.51
C HIS A 630 -18.22 1.66 18.20
N ALA A 631 -19.12 0.73 17.95
CA ALA A 631 -19.31 0.13 16.63
C ALA A 631 -20.35 0.90 15.83
N ASP A 632 -20.01 1.18 14.59
CA ASP A 632 -20.92 1.81 13.64
C ASP A 632 -21.64 0.79 12.74
N ARG A 633 -20.96 -0.30 12.42
CA ARG A 633 -21.47 -1.38 11.59
C ARG A 633 -20.97 -2.73 12.12
N VAL A 634 -21.84 -3.71 12.08
CA VAL A 634 -21.53 -5.10 12.43
C VAL A 634 -22.10 -6.01 11.34
N GLU A 635 -21.27 -6.89 10.83
CA GLU A 635 -21.64 -7.85 9.79
C GLU A 635 -21.31 -9.27 10.26
N LEU A 636 -22.25 -10.17 10.09
CA LEU A 636 -22.05 -11.59 10.35
C LEU A 636 -21.44 -12.24 9.11
N VAL A 637 -20.25 -12.82 9.26
CA VAL A 637 -19.57 -13.56 8.22
C VAL A 637 -19.74 -15.06 8.49
N LEU A 638 -20.40 -15.72 7.57
CA LEU A 638 -20.75 -17.14 7.67
C LEU A 638 -19.81 -17.96 6.79
N PRO A 639 -19.17 -19.04 7.32
CA PRO A 639 -18.44 -19.95 6.48
C PRO A 639 -19.42 -20.63 5.50
N ALA A 640 -19.09 -20.58 4.22
CA ALA A 640 -19.84 -21.34 3.21
C ALA A 640 -19.12 -22.66 2.90
N PRO A 641 -19.84 -23.74 2.59
CA PRO A 641 -19.21 -24.91 2.03
C PRO A 641 -18.52 -24.55 0.71
N PRO A 642 -17.44 -25.24 0.36
CA PRO A 642 -16.82 -25.06 -0.95
C PRO A 642 -17.86 -25.21 -2.06
N ASP A 643 -17.83 -24.31 -3.02
CA ASP A 643 -18.63 -24.42 -4.25
C ASP A 643 -18.17 -25.62 -5.10
N ALA A 644 -18.80 -25.84 -6.25
CA ALA A 644 -18.45 -26.92 -7.17
C ALA A 644 -16.99 -26.85 -7.65
N GLN A 645 -16.36 -25.68 -7.53
CA GLN A 645 -14.98 -25.39 -7.86
C GLN A 645 -14.02 -25.52 -6.65
N GLY A 646 -14.52 -25.91 -5.48
CA GLY A 646 -13.74 -26.08 -4.26
C GLY A 646 -13.41 -24.76 -3.53
N ARG A 647 -14.06 -23.65 -3.87
CA ARG A 647 -13.87 -22.33 -3.25
C ARG A 647 -14.90 -22.11 -2.14
N ALA A 648 -14.41 -21.83 -0.96
CA ALA A 648 -15.25 -21.39 0.16
C ALA A 648 -15.42 -19.89 0.13
N ARG A 649 -16.55 -19.40 -0.41
CA ARG A 649 -16.90 -17.98 -0.36
C ARG A 649 -17.78 -17.73 0.86
N PRO A 650 -17.33 -16.95 1.86
CA PRO A 650 -18.16 -16.66 3.01
C PRO A 650 -19.37 -15.82 2.59
N GLU A 651 -20.52 -16.10 3.19
CA GLU A 651 -21.69 -15.25 3.09
C GLU A 651 -21.60 -14.11 4.13
N VAL A 652 -21.79 -12.88 3.72
CA VAL A 652 -21.75 -11.70 4.61
C VAL A 652 -23.15 -11.15 4.77
N ARG A 653 -23.64 -11.07 6.01
CA ARG A 653 -24.95 -10.55 6.36
C ARG A 653 -24.83 -9.36 7.32
N PRO A 654 -25.25 -8.15 6.94
CA PRO A 654 -25.25 -7.01 7.87
C PRO A 654 -26.25 -7.27 9.00
N LEU A 655 -25.84 -6.97 10.23
CA LEU A 655 -26.76 -6.92 11.36
C LEU A 655 -27.50 -5.58 11.36
N THR A 656 -28.77 -5.64 11.75
CA THR A 656 -29.61 -4.43 11.87
C THR A 656 -29.26 -3.70 13.15
N ARG A 657 -28.98 -2.40 13.05
CA ARG A 657 -28.80 -1.53 14.22
C ARG A 657 -30.13 -1.29 14.90
N THR A 658 -30.30 -1.76 16.13
CA THR A 658 -31.53 -1.65 16.92
C THR A 658 -31.52 -0.46 17.85
N ALA A 659 -30.34 -0.06 18.33
CA ALA A 659 -30.10 1.13 19.14
C ALA A 659 -28.62 1.58 18.95
N PRO A 660 -28.21 2.75 19.45
CA PRO A 660 -26.81 3.15 19.43
C PRO A 660 -25.93 2.08 20.08
N GLY A 661 -24.99 1.52 19.31
CA GLY A 661 -24.11 0.45 19.75
C GLY A 661 -24.77 -0.93 19.98
N GLU A 662 -26.03 -1.11 19.52
CA GLU A 662 -26.70 -2.41 19.56
C GLU A 662 -27.08 -2.87 18.16
N PHE A 663 -26.80 -4.14 17.86
CA PHE A 663 -27.04 -4.76 16.57
C PHE A 663 -27.70 -6.12 16.78
N ALA A 664 -28.60 -6.50 15.88
CA ALA A 664 -29.29 -7.78 15.92
C ALA A 664 -29.47 -8.37 14.51
N GLY A 665 -29.52 -9.68 14.45
CA GLY A 665 -29.78 -10.44 13.24
C GLY A 665 -30.00 -11.92 13.55
N PRO A 666 -30.19 -12.75 12.53
CA PRO A 666 -30.30 -14.19 12.73
C PRO A 666 -28.99 -14.79 13.26
N ALA A 667 -29.09 -15.68 14.22
CA ALA A 667 -27.92 -16.44 14.70
C ALA A 667 -27.37 -17.34 13.59
N PRO A 668 -26.05 -17.58 13.55
CA PRO A 668 -25.48 -18.50 12.59
C PRO A 668 -25.92 -19.93 12.87
N GLU A 669 -26.34 -20.64 11.84
CA GLU A 669 -26.74 -22.07 11.93
C GLU A 669 -25.54 -23.01 12.04
N ARG A 670 -24.34 -22.53 11.71
CA ARG A 670 -23.11 -23.33 11.65
C ARG A 670 -22.02 -22.73 12.52
N PRO A 671 -21.16 -23.57 13.11
CA PRO A 671 -19.98 -23.07 13.85
C PRO A 671 -18.97 -22.43 12.90
N GLY A 672 -18.10 -21.59 13.46
CA GLY A 672 -17.05 -20.92 12.72
C GLY A 672 -17.46 -19.56 12.13
N ALA A 673 -18.67 -19.10 12.42
CA ALA A 673 -19.09 -17.72 12.10
C ALA A 673 -18.32 -16.69 12.94
N TRP A 674 -18.13 -15.52 12.39
CA TRP A 674 -17.50 -14.39 13.07
C TRP A 674 -18.17 -13.08 12.68
N LEU A 675 -17.89 -12.03 13.45
CA LEU A 675 -18.43 -10.70 13.20
C LEU A 675 -17.32 -9.79 12.69
N LEU A 676 -17.58 -9.11 11.59
CA LEU A 676 -16.78 -8.01 11.11
C LEU A 676 -17.34 -6.71 11.70
N LEU A 677 -16.47 -5.95 12.34
CA LEU A 677 -16.83 -4.73 13.06
C LEU A 677 -16.18 -3.54 12.38
N THR A 678 -16.97 -2.52 12.05
CA THR A 678 -16.45 -1.20 11.71
C THR A 678 -16.70 -0.27 12.89
N LEU A 679 -15.62 0.21 13.51
CA LEU A 679 -15.69 1.06 14.71
C LEU A 679 -15.92 2.52 14.32
N SER A 680 -16.37 3.33 15.27
CA SER A 680 -16.55 4.78 15.11
C SER A 680 -15.23 5.52 14.84
N SER A 681 -14.11 4.95 15.22
CA SER A 681 -12.78 5.41 14.81
C SER A 681 -12.47 5.14 13.33
N GLY A 682 -13.34 4.40 12.65
CA GLY A 682 -13.14 3.92 11.30
C GLY A 682 -12.37 2.62 11.17
N ARG A 683 -11.83 2.15 12.27
CA ARG A 683 -11.09 0.89 12.31
C ARG A 683 -11.99 -0.29 11.99
N VAL A 684 -11.50 -1.20 11.17
CA VAL A 684 -12.13 -2.50 10.92
C VAL A 684 -11.44 -3.55 11.78
N THR A 685 -12.23 -4.36 12.46
CA THR A 685 -11.78 -5.47 13.32
C THR A 685 -12.82 -6.57 13.34
N TRP A 686 -12.66 -7.58 14.17
CA TRP A 686 -13.55 -8.74 14.19
C TRP A 686 -13.74 -9.29 15.60
N ASP A 687 -14.79 -10.09 15.77
CA ASP A 687 -15.08 -10.84 17.00
C ASP A 687 -15.58 -12.26 16.66
N GLU A 688 -15.26 -13.22 17.48
CA GLU A 688 -15.70 -14.61 17.30
C GLU A 688 -17.12 -14.84 17.79
N VAL A 689 -17.93 -15.51 16.98
CA VAL A 689 -19.22 -16.05 17.44
C VAL A 689 -18.97 -17.40 18.10
N ARG A 690 -18.88 -17.42 19.43
CA ARG A 690 -18.72 -18.64 20.20
C ARG A 690 -20.10 -19.21 20.49
N HIS A 691 -20.35 -20.43 20.02
CA HIS A 691 -21.49 -21.20 20.46
C HIS A 691 -21.17 -21.71 21.87
N GLY A 692 -21.91 -21.23 22.87
CA GLY A 692 -21.79 -21.62 24.28
C GLY A 692 -22.17 -23.08 24.52
#